data_02117ae183a43732712d7fda2eb05ecf
#
_entry.id   02117ae183a43732712d7fda2eb05ecf
#
_cell.length_a   1.000
_cell.length_b   1.000
_cell.length_c   1.000
_cell.angle_alpha   90.00
_cell.angle_beta   90.00
_cell.angle_gamma   90.00
#
_symmetry.space_group_name_H-M   'P 1'
#
loop_
_entity.id
_entity.type
_entity.pdbx_description
1 polymer ?
#
loop_
_entity_poly.entity_id
_entity_poly.type
_entity_poly.pdbx_seq_one_letter_code
_entity_poly.pdbx_strand_id
1 'polypeptide(L)'
;MDGDSTRMPRGTHTNPVPRPTSPTDEPAAPRGGPPTPNPDPAVPPRPTRAPDTPAAAAPPSYAPPSYAPPSYAPPPRSPVADWVDEPRPAVGLGIWRFGYRPPKAAQEGQRLAPVTIVGFLVPLVAGLFLWSLWRHGSVPYQWAVLQLLTPDDWWWAGTTSPKGYQGAEAVTVADGVVFAILVVAMARLGSWPDIIRHVVTRRAQPARALMAAVGALIALAFVFPSAFGLGWNALPVQDPLFSLIVLITGDYTVFASELLTDGLYALITVLVLWPFARIGGWWPLAKETLAARRRAKAVPVAEPAVDRRPSQWPQLREGGQHQAADVLTAELHAGRMNDVDCARVGHMWTVARARARLSSFTETVLRDGAAAWTHPSGDRDLAGRSARHDLLARQVRIGRWAPGDRTPPAYGGAGVALGPDTLGTSLLAVGPSGSGKTGHLIRPVVESLGLQALAGQCAVVAVCATGTPLGPDSAYDVVVRLGDPASVYDLDPYAESDDPDEAAAFLAEGLAGDLDTVGGQRAVTALAQLLGPYRAAYGRFPTLPQLRELLEGERSALTALRAALAGEEHAVMRRELDARARQSGSVGDPGPALADRLAMLDRPVFAEFFGAAQGEARPFSLRAVAHHPLRVRIDLPDRGHDEASRLITRLLLAQFGAVATAGERSHFACLVLDDATGAVTAESVRRIQRLRSRNAGVVLALRTVGDVPEALHGPLYAAVGCRMAFSGVTTWDGSRFAEAWGTQWVETRDVARHTVFADQPMTRAIHALRKLVTGKAVTTEAVTVRQVERERWSASELAHGVPPGHAVLSLTTVQGEHAPPLLVDLRG
;
A
#
# COMPACT_ATOMS: atom_id res chain seq x y z
N MET A 1 53.70 41.97 -19.51
CA MET A 1 52.94 42.61 -20.58
C MET A 1 51.48 42.48 -20.13
N ASP A 2 51.12 43.45 -19.33
CA ASP A 2 50.24 44.60 -19.60
C ASP A 2 48.83 44.11 -19.74
N GLY A 3 47.96 44.34 -18.85
CA GLY A 3 47.34 45.57 -18.34
C GLY A 3 45.93 45.59 -18.84
N ASP A 4 44.89 45.79 -18.21
CA ASP A 4 44.51 46.96 -17.46
C ASP A 4 43.11 46.78 -16.78
N SER A 5 43.01 47.33 -15.64
CA SER A 5 41.91 47.74 -14.83
C SER A 5 40.76 48.43 -15.56
N THR A 6 39.50 48.26 -15.08
CA THR A 6 38.61 49.42 -14.75
C THR A 6 37.31 48.96 -14.03
N ARG A 7 37.19 49.34 -12.77
CA ARG A 7 36.22 50.21 -12.12
C ARG A 7 34.74 49.77 -12.05
N MET A 8 34.34 49.54 -10.77
CA MET A 8 33.00 49.69 -10.27
C MET A 8 32.45 51.14 -10.37
N PRO A 9 31.16 51.34 -10.27
CA PRO A 9 30.67 52.28 -9.26
C PRO A 9 29.71 51.69 -8.24
N ARG A 10 29.93 52.17 -7.01
CA ARG A 10 29.03 52.07 -5.86
C ARG A 10 27.74 52.84 -6.09
N GLY A 11 26.63 52.24 -5.64
CA GLY A 11 25.35 52.90 -5.45
C GLY A 11 24.74 52.43 -4.14
N THR A 12 24.90 53.22 -3.11
CA THR A 12 24.23 53.15 -1.81
C THR A 12 22.77 53.54 -1.93
N HIS A 13 21.84 52.72 -1.47
CA HIS A 13 20.56 53.16 -0.97
C HIS A 13 20.19 52.39 0.27
N THR A 14 20.32 53.09 1.40
CA THR A 14 19.78 52.82 2.74
C THR A 14 18.27 53.04 2.70
N ASN A 15 17.49 52.08 3.21
CA ASN A 15 16.14 52.31 3.66
C ASN A 15 16.00 51.87 5.13
N PRO A 16 15.31 52.65 5.98
CA PRO A 16 15.35 52.49 7.42
C PRO A 16 14.31 51.50 7.94
N VAL A 17 14.72 50.77 8.93
CA VAL A 17 13.94 49.89 9.81
C VAL A 17 13.16 50.78 10.81
N PRO A 18 11.85 50.54 11.03
CA PRO A 18 11.14 51.15 12.17
C PRO A 18 11.40 50.35 13.44
N ARG A 19 11.80 51.05 14.49
CA ARG A 19 11.87 50.56 15.86
C ARG A 19 10.49 50.46 16.50
N PRO A 20 10.26 49.49 17.41
CA PRO A 20 9.05 49.43 18.22
C PRO A 20 9.07 50.45 19.36
N THR A 21 7.98 51.16 19.52
CA THR A 21 7.73 52.04 20.67
C THR A 21 7.19 51.21 21.83
N SER A 22 7.79 51.44 23.00
CA SER A 22 7.40 50.89 24.29
C SER A 22 6.20 51.64 24.92
N PRO A 23 5.60 51.05 25.96
CA PRO A 23 4.26 51.38 26.40
C PRO A 23 4.24 52.46 27.51
N THR A 24 3.13 53.19 27.59
CA THR A 24 2.83 54.09 28.72
C THR A 24 1.53 53.70 29.39
N ASP A 25 1.68 53.53 30.68
CA ASP A 25 0.76 53.83 31.79
C ASP A 25 -0.61 53.15 31.91
N GLU A 26 -0.63 52.36 32.95
CA GLU A 26 -1.73 51.90 33.76
C GLU A 26 -2.45 53.10 34.47
N PRO A 27 -3.74 53.03 34.80
CA PRO A 27 -4.07 53.06 36.22
C PRO A 27 -5.04 52.01 36.75
N ALA A 28 -4.73 51.65 37.96
CA ALA A 28 -5.29 50.93 39.05
C ALA A 28 -6.77 50.52 39.07
N ALA A 29 -6.95 49.32 39.60
CA ALA A 29 -8.20 48.65 39.98
C ALA A 29 -9.01 49.36 41.04
N PRO A 30 -10.25 48.95 41.23
CA PRO A 30 -10.67 48.61 42.57
C PRO A 30 -11.24 47.19 42.73
N ARG A 31 -10.93 46.65 43.91
CA ARG A 31 -11.37 45.36 44.45
C ARG A 31 -12.89 45.35 44.60
N GLY A 32 -13.56 44.30 44.10
CA GLY A 32 -14.93 43.98 44.37
C GLY A 32 -15.10 42.55 44.91
N GLY A 33 -15.94 42.42 45.91
CA GLY A 33 -16.13 41.31 46.80
C GLY A 33 -16.80 40.03 46.20
N PRO A 34 -17.11 39.03 47.01
CA PRO A 34 -17.37 37.64 46.63
C PRO A 34 -18.73 37.46 45.90
N PRO A 35 -18.81 36.43 45.05
CA PRO A 35 -20.00 36.22 44.25
C PRO A 35 -21.18 35.60 45.06
N THR A 36 -22.34 36.20 44.87
CA THR A 36 -23.62 35.69 45.37
C THR A 36 -24.09 34.49 44.57
N PRO A 37 -24.84 33.52 45.16
CA PRO A 37 -25.28 32.31 44.47
C PRO A 37 -26.45 32.59 43.54
N ASN A 38 -26.41 31.92 42.41
CA ASN A 38 -27.44 31.89 41.36
C ASN A 38 -28.76 31.30 41.87
N PRO A 39 -29.93 31.86 41.57
CA PRO A 39 -31.22 31.28 41.93
C PRO A 39 -31.60 30.12 41.04
N ASP A 40 -32.27 29.12 41.64
CA ASP A 40 -32.82 27.90 41.01
C ASP A 40 -33.77 28.19 39.84
N PRO A 41 -33.88 27.29 38.84
CA PRO A 41 -34.80 27.46 37.75
C PRO A 41 -36.25 27.17 38.23
N ALA A 42 -37.15 28.09 37.92
CA ALA A 42 -38.56 28.06 38.26
C ALA A 42 -39.29 26.85 37.62
N VAL A 43 -40.05 26.13 38.45
CA VAL A 43 -41.02 25.07 38.09
C VAL A 43 -42.20 25.71 37.35
N PRO A 44 -42.60 25.20 36.16
CA PRO A 44 -43.78 25.70 35.46
C PRO A 44 -45.10 25.30 36.16
N PRO A 45 -46.14 26.17 36.15
CA PRO A 45 -47.40 25.95 36.89
C PRO A 45 -48.24 24.85 36.21
N ARG A 46 -48.86 24.03 37.07
CA ARG A 46 -49.85 23.01 36.72
C ARG A 46 -51.16 23.67 36.21
N PRO A 47 -51.76 23.16 35.13
CA PRO A 47 -53.11 23.63 34.70
C PRO A 47 -54.17 23.05 35.60
N THR A 48 -54.96 23.92 36.18
CA THR A 48 -56.18 23.64 36.89
C THR A 48 -57.36 23.83 35.94
N ARG A 49 -57.84 22.74 35.32
CA ARG A 49 -59.26 22.60 34.93
C ARG A 49 -59.53 21.14 34.50
N ALA A 50 -60.51 20.55 35.17
CA ALA A 50 -61.09 19.29 34.76
C ALA A 50 -62.10 19.52 33.61
N PRO A 51 -62.12 18.70 32.58
CA PRO A 51 -63.18 18.76 31.56
C PRO A 51 -64.41 17.95 32.00
N ASP A 52 -65.59 18.48 31.65
CA ASP A 52 -66.91 17.95 31.87
C ASP A 52 -67.12 16.58 31.18
N THR A 53 -67.90 15.77 31.81
CA THR A 53 -68.31 14.41 31.40
C THR A 53 -69.31 14.47 30.21
N PRO A 54 -69.05 13.80 29.10
CA PRO A 54 -70.10 13.52 28.14
C PRO A 54 -70.76 12.14 28.33
N ALA A 55 -71.99 12.08 27.89
CA ALA A 55 -72.99 11.02 28.06
C ALA A 55 -72.60 9.67 27.44
N ALA A 56 -73.26 8.64 27.95
CA ALA A 56 -73.11 7.22 27.66
C ALA A 56 -73.08 6.88 26.17
N ALA A 57 -72.07 6.13 25.77
CA ALA A 57 -71.97 5.47 24.49
C ALA A 57 -72.05 3.95 24.66
N ALA A 58 -72.59 3.29 23.66
CA ALA A 58 -72.90 1.87 23.56
C ALA A 58 -71.66 0.92 23.79
N PRO A 59 -71.94 -0.35 24.19
CA PRO A 59 -70.85 -1.29 24.56
C PRO A 59 -69.94 -1.65 23.36
N PRO A 60 -68.61 -1.73 23.58
CA PRO A 60 -67.70 -2.07 22.54
C PRO A 60 -67.71 -3.57 22.19
N SER A 61 -67.72 -3.84 20.92
CA SER A 61 -67.53 -5.15 20.33
C SER A 61 -66.12 -5.67 20.71
N TYR A 62 -66.02 -6.83 21.31
CA TYR A 62 -64.77 -7.53 21.63
C TYR A 62 -64.17 -8.06 20.36
N ALA A 63 -63.15 -7.37 19.88
CA ALA A 63 -62.14 -7.98 19.00
C ALA A 63 -61.06 -8.64 19.87
N PRO A 64 -60.59 -9.87 19.59
CA PRO A 64 -59.55 -10.50 20.40
C PRO A 64 -58.23 -9.69 20.24
N PRO A 65 -57.45 -9.55 21.32
CA PRO A 65 -56.19 -8.83 21.24
C PRO A 65 -55.24 -9.53 20.26
N SER A 66 -54.87 -8.81 19.20
CA SER A 66 -53.76 -9.20 18.30
C SER A 66 -52.47 -9.16 19.12
N TYR A 67 -52.00 -10.32 19.55
CA TYR A 67 -50.64 -10.49 20.05
C TYR A 67 -49.69 -10.33 18.88
N ALA A 68 -49.28 -9.12 18.58
CA ALA A 68 -48.05 -8.91 17.85
C ALA A 68 -46.91 -9.34 18.81
N PRO A 69 -46.05 -10.29 18.42
CA PRO A 69 -44.92 -10.63 19.26
C PRO A 69 -44.08 -9.35 19.45
N PRO A 70 -43.52 -9.11 20.66
CA PRO A 70 -42.69 -7.94 20.88
C PRO A 70 -41.57 -7.93 19.84
N SER A 71 -41.56 -6.87 19.04
CA SER A 71 -40.43 -6.60 18.13
C SER A 71 -39.20 -6.39 19.00
N TYR A 72 -38.46 -7.45 19.24
CA TYR A 72 -37.10 -7.35 19.79
C TYR A 72 -36.28 -6.59 18.76
N ALA A 73 -36.17 -5.29 18.93
CA ALA A 73 -35.07 -4.55 18.29
C ALA A 73 -33.77 -5.24 18.74
N PRO A 74 -32.93 -5.71 17.83
CA PRO A 74 -31.64 -6.30 18.22
C PRO A 74 -30.93 -5.28 19.11
N PRO A 75 -30.26 -5.74 20.19
CA PRO A 75 -29.57 -4.84 21.09
C PRO A 75 -28.58 -3.98 20.27
N PRO A 76 -28.39 -2.70 20.62
CA PRO A 76 -27.47 -1.82 19.88
C PRO A 76 -26.09 -2.48 19.84
N ARG A 77 -25.54 -2.65 18.63
CA ARG A 77 -24.23 -3.25 18.44
C ARG A 77 -23.16 -2.31 19.00
N SER A 78 -22.13 -2.88 19.62
CA SER A 78 -21.00 -2.08 20.07
C SER A 78 -20.22 -1.50 18.86
N PRO A 79 -19.69 -0.27 18.97
CA PRO A 79 -18.87 0.32 17.90
C PRO A 79 -17.67 -0.56 17.49
N VAL A 80 -17.16 -1.34 18.43
CA VAL A 80 -16.05 -2.27 18.18
C VAL A 80 -16.51 -3.47 17.35
N ALA A 81 -17.71 -3.97 17.55
CA ALA A 81 -18.28 -5.05 16.73
C ALA A 81 -18.43 -4.60 15.26
N ASP A 82 -18.94 -3.37 15.05
CA ASP A 82 -19.03 -2.81 13.70
C ASP A 82 -17.64 -2.60 13.09
N TRP A 83 -16.66 -2.16 13.89
CA TRP A 83 -15.26 -2.02 13.45
C TRP A 83 -14.63 -3.37 13.06
N VAL A 84 -14.88 -4.43 13.82
CA VAL A 84 -14.41 -5.80 13.50
C VAL A 84 -15.01 -6.31 12.21
N ASP A 85 -16.30 -6.04 11.96
CA ASP A 85 -17.04 -6.49 10.78
C ASP A 85 -16.73 -5.68 9.50
N GLU A 86 -16.11 -4.48 9.62
CA GLU A 86 -15.74 -3.69 8.44
C GLU A 86 -14.77 -4.49 7.54
N PRO A 87 -15.04 -4.55 6.23
CA PRO A 87 -14.24 -5.36 5.32
C PRO A 87 -12.79 -4.84 5.20
N ARG A 88 -11.85 -5.79 5.18
CA ARG A 88 -10.41 -5.57 4.97
C ARG A 88 -9.93 -6.38 3.77
N PRO A 89 -10.24 -5.94 2.54
CA PRO A 89 -9.89 -6.69 1.34
C PRO A 89 -8.37 -6.83 1.19
N ALA A 90 -7.95 -7.87 0.50
CA ALA A 90 -6.57 -7.98 0.02
C ALA A 90 -6.34 -6.92 -1.06
N VAL A 91 -5.36 -6.05 -0.85
CA VAL A 91 -5.02 -4.92 -1.71
C VAL A 91 -3.53 -4.85 -1.93
N GLY A 92 -3.09 -3.99 -2.85
CA GLY A 92 -1.67 -3.76 -3.10
C GLY A 92 -0.89 -3.33 -1.86
N LEU A 93 0.40 -3.56 -1.89
CA LEU A 93 1.33 -3.25 -0.80
C LEU A 93 1.26 -1.77 -0.39
N GLY A 94 1.22 -1.50 0.90
CA GLY A 94 1.19 -0.14 1.44
C GLY A 94 -0.17 0.57 1.35
N ILE A 95 -1.23 -0.13 0.98
CA ILE A 95 -2.60 0.40 0.99
C ILE A 95 -3.26 0.06 2.33
N TRP A 96 -3.88 1.06 2.95
CA TRP A 96 -4.70 0.92 4.14
C TRP A 96 -5.95 0.10 3.86
N ARG A 97 -6.11 -1.04 4.55
CA ARG A 97 -7.16 -2.05 4.25
C ARG A 97 -8.51 -1.75 4.86
N PHE A 98 -8.55 -1.16 6.04
CA PHE A 98 -9.79 -0.88 6.76
C PHE A 98 -10.71 0.02 5.94
N GLY A 99 -11.90 -0.51 5.59
CA GLY A 99 -12.88 0.21 4.80
C GLY A 99 -12.44 0.57 3.37
N TYR A 100 -11.37 -0.07 2.86
CA TYR A 100 -10.91 0.17 1.49
C TYR A 100 -11.96 -0.30 0.49
N ARG A 101 -12.37 0.62 -0.36
CA ARG A 101 -13.20 0.34 -1.53
C ARG A 101 -12.34 0.61 -2.75
N PRO A 102 -12.09 -0.40 -3.60
CA PRO A 102 -11.34 -0.14 -4.82
C PRO A 102 -12.05 0.99 -5.57
N PRO A 103 -11.33 2.00 -6.05
CA PRO A 103 -11.94 3.00 -6.92
C PRO A 103 -12.64 2.20 -8.00
N LYS A 104 -13.94 2.47 -8.23
CA LYS A 104 -14.62 1.95 -9.41
C LYS A 104 -13.65 2.28 -10.52
N ALA A 105 -13.08 1.24 -11.16
CA ALA A 105 -12.17 1.45 -12.26
C ALA A 105 -12.87 2.53 -13.08
N ALA A 106 -12.29 3.73 -13.09
CA ALA A 106 -12.73 4.74 -14.01
C ALA A 106 -12.55 3.99 -15.32
N GLN A 107 -13.66 3.47 -15.85
CA GLN A 107 -13.72 3.16 -17.23
C GLN A 107 -13.40 4.55 -17.80
N GLU A 108 -12.10 4.79 -18.02
CA GLU A 108 -11.73 5.73 -19.04
C GLU A 108 -12.57 5.26 -20.21
N GLY A 109 -13.69 5.91 -20.38
CA GLY A 109 -14.43 5.88 -21.62
C GLY A 109 -13.43 6.45 -22.59
N GLN A 110 -12.52 5.60 -23.04
CA GLN A 110 -11.65 5.89 -24.17
C GLN A 110 -12.63 6.23 -25.24
N ARG A 111 -12.91 7.55 -25.36
CA ARG A 111 -13.74 8.09 -26.43
C ARG A 111 -13.15 7.49 -27.68
N LEU A 112 -13.99 6.81 -28.46
CA LEU A 112 -13.55 6.26 -29.76
C LEU A 112 -12.79 7.37 -30.47
N ALA A 113 -11.56 7.08 -30.87
CA ALA A 113 -10.77 8.05 -31.59
C ALA A 113 -11.59 8.50 -32.83
N PRO A 114 -11.67 9.79 -33.16
CA PRO A 114 -12.43 10.27 -34.32
C PRO A 114 -12.09 9.50 -35.59
N VAL A 115 -10.83 9.06 -35.74
CA VAL A 115 -10.35 8.22 -36.86
C VAL A 115 -11.07 6.87 -36.90
N THR A 116 -11.37 6.23 -35.75
CA THR A 116 -12.09 4.95 -35.70
C THR A 116 -13.55 5.12 -36.13
N ILE A 117 -14.19 6.26 -35.78
CA ILE A 117 -15.57 6.57 -36.21
C ILE A 117 -15.60 6.84 -37.72
N VAL A 118 -14.65 7.62 -38.23
CA VAL A 118 -14.51 7.89 -39.67
C VAL A 118 -14.18 6.59 -40.41
N GLY A 119 -13.28 5.75 -39.89
CA GLY A 119 -12.93 4.47 -40.46
C GLY A 119 -14.09 3.44 -40.47
N PHE A 120 -15.13 3.64 -39.68
CA PHE A 120 -16.38 2.88 -39.75
C PHE A 120 -17.37 3.48 -40.73
N LEU A 121 -17.61 4.78 -40.68
CA LEU A 121 -18.64 5.45 -41.51
C LEU A 121 -18.29 5.50 -42.99
N VAL A 122 -17.03 5.76 -43.37
CA VAL A 122 -16.62 5.90 -44.75
C VAL A 122 -16.85 4.59 -45.55
N PRO A 123 -16.36 3.41 -45.11
CA PRO A 123 -16.65 2.16 -45.82
C PRO A 123 -18.13 1.80 -45.84
N LEU A 124 -18.88 2.12 -44.77
CA LEU A 124 -20.32 1.90 -44.71
C LEU A 124 -21.05 2.73 -45.77
N VAL A 125 -20.81 4.04 -45.80
CA VAL A 125 -21.45 4.93 -46.80
C VAL A 125 -21.04 4.57 -48.22
N ALA A 126 -19.75 4.30 -48.44
CA ALA A 126 -19.25 3.87 -49.75
C ALA A 126 -19.87 2.54 -50.21
N GLY A 127 -19.99 1.56 -49.30
CA GLY A 127 -20.62 0.27 -49.60
C GLY A 127 -22.12 0.41 -49.91
N LEU A 128 -22.86 1.22 -49.13
CA LEU A 128 -24.26 1.51 -49.43
C LEU A 128 -24.45 2.24 -50.76
N PHE A 129 -23.56 3.17 -51.09
CA PHE A 129 -23.57 3.89 -52.37
C PHE A 129 -23.29 2.94 -53.53
N LEU A 130 -22.25 2.10 -53.44
CA LEU A 130 -21.93 1.10 -54.47
C LEU A 130 -23.06 0.09 -54.63
N TRP A 131 -23.70 -0.34 -53.54
CA TRP A 131 -24.85 -1.22 -53.58
C TRP A 131 -26.06 -0.54 -54.28
N SER A 132 -26.31 0.74 -53.99
CA SER A 132 -27.36 1.52 -54.68
C SER A 132 -27.09 1.64 -56.18
N LEU A 133 -25.85 1.95 -56.59
CA LEU A 133 -25.47 1.97 -58.02
C LEU A 133 -25.66 0.61 -58.70
N TRP A 134 -25.31 -0.48 -58.02
CA TRP A 134 -25.49 -1.82 -58.51
C TRP A 134 -26.99 -2.12 -58.74
N ARG A 135 -27.81 -1.88 -57.76
CA ARG A 135 -29.27 -2.11 -57.80
C ARG A 135 -29.99 -1.27 -58.86
N HIS A 136 -29.49 -0.08 -59.17
CA HIS A 136 -30.05 0.77 -60.24
C HIS A 136 -29.50 0.50 -61.65
N GLY A 137 -28.64 -0.52 -61.78
CA GLY A 137 -28.09 -0.85 -63.08
C GLY A 137 -27.12 0.17 -63.65
N SER A 138 -26.54 1.06 -62.78
CA SER A 138 -25.68 2.17 -63.17
C SER A 138 -24.23 1.76 -63.33
N VAL A 139 -23.86 0.52 -63.03
CA VAL A 139 -22.50 0.02 -63.15
C VAL A 139 -22.25 -0.46 -64.59
N PRO A 140 -21.28 0.11 -65.32
CA PRO A 140 -20.96 -0.33 -66.68
C PRO A 140 -20.56 -1.81 -66.68
N TYR A 141 -21.05 -2.53 -67.68
CA TYR A 141 -20.76 -3.95 -67.92
C TYR A 141 -21.16 -4.89 -66.75
N GLN A 142 -22.12 -4.45 -65.92
CA GLN A 142 -22.58 -5.15 -64.71
C GLN A 142 -22.84 -6.65 -64.93
N TRP A 143 -23.47 -7.01 -66.05
CA TRP A 143 -23.81 -8.39 -66.36
C TRP A 143 -22.87 -9.11 -67.32
N ALA A 144 -21.83 -8.42 -67.86
CA ALA A 144 -20.92 -9.01 -68.84
C ALA A 144 -20.15 -10.23 -68.26
N VAL A 145 -19.75 -10.17 -67.01
CA VAL A 145 -19.09 -11.32 -66.34
C VAL A 145 -20.07 -12.50 -66.14
N LEU A 146 -21.32 -12.19 -65.80
CA LEU A 146 -22.35 -13.20 -65.61
C LEU A 146 -22.74 -13.89 -66.93
N GLN A 147 -22.85 -13.12 -68.00
CA GLN A 147 -23.08 -13.65 -69.35
C GLN A 147 -21.94 -14.54 -69.84
N LEU A 148 -20.68 -14.23 -69.49
CA LEU A 148 -19.53 -15.05 -69.84
C LEU A 148 -19.51 -16.41 -69.06
N LEU A 149 -20.10 -16.44 -67.87
CA LEU A 149 -20.13 -17.61 -67.00
C LEU A 149 -21.37 -18.46 -67.13
N THR A 150 -22.39 -17.99 -67.83
CA THR A 150 -23.68 -18.67 -68.00
C THR A 150 -23.97 -18.99 -69.47
N PRO A 151 -24.79 -20.04 -69.74
CA PRO A 151 -25.18 -20.41 -71.10
C PRO A 151 -25.89 -19.24 -71.85
N ASP A 152 -25.61 -19.10 -73.18
CA ASP A 152 -26.17 -18.02 -73.99
C ASP A 152 -27.71 -18.09 -74.11
N ASP A 153 -28.29 -19.27 -73.98
CA ASP A 153 -29.76 -19.49 -74.05
C ASP A 153 -30.54 -18.97 -72.85
N TRP A 154 -29.81 -18.59 -71.75
CA TRP A 154 -30.41 -17.95 -70.57
C TRP A 154 -30.64 -16.46 -70.78
N TRP A 155 -30.21 -15.91 -71.91
CA TRP A 155 -30.29 -14.45 -72.23
C TRP A 155 -31.05 -14.23 -73.54
N TRP A 156 -31.70 -13.06 -73.63
CA TRP A 156 -32.25 -12.65 -74.94
C TRP A 156 -31.10 -12.14 -75.82
N ALA A 157 -31.05 -12.65 -77.02
CA ALA A 157 -29.97 -12.39 -77.97
C ALA A 157 -29.70 -10.89 -78.10
N GLY A 158 -28.44 -10.48 -77.91
CA GLY A 158 -28.01 -9.07 -77.95
C GLY A 158 -28.49 -8.16 -76.83
N THR A 159 -29.01 -8.68 -75.72
CA THR A 159 -29.46 -7.91 -74.55
C THR A 159 -28.87 -8.48 -73.30
N THR A 160 -28.90 -7.67 -72.21
CA THR A 160 -28.55 -8.04 -70.85
C THR A 160 -29.78 -8.50 -70.03
N SER A 161 -30.89 -8.76 -70.69
CA SER A 161 -32.14 -9.16 -70.03
C SER A 161 -32.18 -10.69 -69.92
N PRO A 162 -32.51 -11.25 -68.80
CA PRO A 162 -32.60 -12.68 -68.55
C PRO A 162 -33.78 -13.30 -69.33
N LYS A 163 -33.60 -14.47 -69.90
CA LYS A 163 -34.61 -15.25 -70.55
C LYS A 163 -35.00 -16.44 -69.70
N GLY A 164 -36.28 -16.54 -69.36
CA GLY A 164 -36.78 -17.63 -68.53
C GLY A 164 -36.35 -17.53 -67.04
N TYR A 165 -36.70 -18.56 -66.29
CA TYR A 165 -36.42 -18.56 -64.82
C TYR A 165 -34.92 -18.71 -64.52
N GLN A 166 -34.16 -19.50 -65.30
CA GLN A 166 -32.74 -19.76 -65.09
C GLN A 166 -31.90 -18.48 -65.17
N GLY A 167 -32.16 -17.62 -66.16
CA GLY A 167 -31.51 -16.33 -66.28
C GLY A 167 -31.87 -15.38 -65.12
N ALA A 168 -33.13 -15.37 -64.72
CA ALA A 168 -33.58 -14.57 -63.56
C ALA A 168 -32.91 -15.01 -62.23
N GLU A 169 -32.87 -16.31 -62.02
CA GLU A 169 -32.22 -16.89 -60.82
C GLU A 169 -30.69 -16.64 -60.82
N ALA A 170 -30.05 -16.71 -62.00
CA ALA A 170 -28.63 -16.40 -62.13
C ALA A 170 -28.33 -14.94 -61.76
N VAL A 171 -29.21 -13.98 -62.17
CA VAL A 171 -29.10 -12.56 -61.73
C VAL A 171 -29.22 -12.43 -60.23
N THR A 172 -30.21 -13.11 -59.63
CA THR A 172 -30.40 -13.09 -58.17
C THR A 172 -29.20 -13.62 -57.40
N VAL A 173 -28.61 -14.72 -57.87
CA VAL A 173 -27.36 -15.26 -57.30
C VAL A 173 -26.22 -14.30 -57.46
N ALA A 174 -26.04 -13.65 -58.61
CA ALA A 174 -25.01 -12.65 -58.84
C ALA A 174 -25.17 -11.41 -57.89
N ASP A 175 -26.40 -10.95 -57.70
CA ASP A 175 -26.73 -9.90 -56.76
C ASP A 175 -26.28 -10.28 -55.32
N GLY A 176 -26.53 -11.51 -54.89
CA GLY A 176 -26.07 -12.03 -53.60
C GLY A 176 -24.56 -12.12 -53.45
N VAL A 177 -23.87 -12.56 -54.50
CA VAL A 177 -22.39 -12.63 -54.52
C VAL A 177 -21.77 -11.23 -54.41
N VAL A 178 -22.26 -10.27 -55.20
CA VAL A 178 -21.78 -8.89 -55.14
C VAL A 178 -22.04 -8.25 -53.76
N PHE A 179 -23.23 -8.49 -53.19
CA PHE A 179 -23.54 -8.03 -51.86
C PHE A 179 -22.61 -8.66 -50.82
N ALA A 180 -22.34 -9.96 -50.88
CA ALA A 180 -21.38 -10.62 -49.96
C ALA A 180 -19.97 -10.05 -50.09
N ILE A 181 -19.52 -9.78 -51.34
CA ILE A 181 -18.20 -9.15 -51.58
C ILE A 181 -18.16 -7.73 -50.95
N LEU A 182 -19.20 -6.92 -51.10
CA LEU A 182 -19.30 -5.60 -50.51
C LEU A 182 -19.29 -5.65 -48.98
N VAL A 183 -20.03 -6.57 -48.35
CA VAL A 183 -20.04 -6.77 -46.90
C VAL A 183 -18.65 -7.18 -46.38
N VAL A 184 -17.98 -8.10 -47.07
CA VAL A 184 -16.61 -8.54 -46.72
C VAL A 184 -15.62 -7.39 -46.90
N ALA A 185 -15.73 -6.61 -47.95
CA ALA A 185 -14.89 -5.43 -48.19
C ALA A 185 -15.10 -4.37 -47.09
N MET A 186 -16.35 -4.04 -46.77
CA MET A 186 -16.68 -3.14 -45.66
C MET A 186 -16.13 -3.63 -44.34
N ALA A 187 -16.24 -4.94 -44.03
CA ALA A 187 -15.74 -5.53 -42.80
C ALA A 187 -14.19 -5.52 -42.71
N ARG A 188 -13.51 -5.68 -43.85
CA ARG A 188 -12.03 -5.68 -43.92
C ARG A 188 -11.44 -4.28 -43.93
N LEU A 189 -12.06 -3.33 -44.67
CA LEU A 189 -11.59 -1.95 -44.79
C LEU A 189 -12.05 -1.06 -43.67
N GLY A 190 -13.15 -1.42 -42.98
CA GLY A 190 -13.70 -0.66 -41.87
C GLY A 190 -13.17 -1.10 -40.50
N SER A 191 -13.17 -0.16 -39.52
CA SER A 191 -12.80 -0.40 -38.12
C SER A 191 -13.90 -1.12 -37.30
N TRP A 192 -14.64 -2.04 -37.94
CA TRP A 192 -15.77 -2.77 -37.32
C TRP A 192 -15.38 -3.60 -36.11
N PRO A 193 -14.25 -4.35 -36.12
CA PRO A 193 -13.83 -5.12 -34.96
C PRO A 193 -13.57 -4.23 -33.71
N ASP A 194 -13.05 -3.02 -33.93
CA ASP A 194 -12.73 -2.10 -32.82
C ASP A 194 -14.00 -1.50 -32.23
N ILE A 195 -14.98 -1.18 -33.04
CA ILE A 195 -16.29 -0.70 -32.60
C ILE A 195 -17.05 -1.80 -31.85
N ILE A 196 -17.09 -3.02 -32.38
CA ILE A 196 -17.72 -4.17 -31.73
C ILE A 196 -17.04 -4.47 -30.39
N ARG A 197 -15.71 -4.40 -30.35
CA ARG A 197 -14.94 -4.56 -29.12
C ARG A 197 -15.26 -3.48 -28.11
N HIS A 198 -15.36 -2.23 -28.53
CA HIS A 198 -15.66 -1.11 -27.67
C HIS A 198 -17.10 -1.13 -27.14
N VAL A 199 -18.07 -1.36 -28.00
CA VAL A 199 -19.51 -1.25 -27.68
C VAL A 199 -20.04 -2.51 -26.98
N VAL A 200 -19.62 -3.71 -27.41
CA VAL A 200 -20.19 -4.98 -26.96
C VAL A 200 -19.23 -5.76 -26.06
N THR A 201 -17.99 -6.06 -26.53
CA THR A 201 -17.14 -7.03 -25.83
C THR A 201 -16.56 -6.49 -24.52
N ARG A 202 -16.41 -5.18 -24.34
CA ARG A 202 -15.96 -4.55 -23.08
C ARG A 202 -17.03 -4.48 -21.99
N ARG A 203 -18.29 -4.75 -22.33
CA ARG A 203 -19.38 -4.74 -21.34
C ARG A 203 -19.34 -6.00 -20.48
N ALA A 204 -19.65 -5.84 -19.20
CA ALA A 204 -19.81 -6.96 -18.29
C ALA A 204 -21.07 -7.77 -18.62
N GLN A 205 -21.09 -9.09 -18.35
CA GLN A 205 -22.31 -9.89 -18.36
C GLN A 205 -23.26 -9.39 -17.23
N PRO A 206 -24.60 -9.32 -17.45
CA PRO A 206 -25.35 -9.80 -18.64
C PRO A 206 -25.53 -8.76 -19.76
N ALA A 207 -25.11 -7.50 -19.59
CA ALA A 207 -25.31 -6.44 -20.57
C ALA A 207 -24.72 -6.78 -21.95
N ARG A 208 -23.57 -7.44 -21.99
CA ARG A 208 -22.91 -7.92 -23.22
C ARG A 208 -23.81 -8.90 -23.99
N ALA A 209 -24.39 -9.86 -23.28
CA ALA A 209 -25.29 -10.86 -23.88
C ALA A 209 -26.57 -10.21 -24.43
N LEU A 210 -27.13 -9.24 -23.71
CA LEU A 210 -28.33 -8.50 -24.11
C LEU A 210 -28.07 -7.66 -25.38
N MET A 211 -26.96 -6.92 -25.44
CA MET A 211 -26.61 -6.13 -26.62
C MET A 211 -26.37 -7.00 -27.85
N ALA A 212 -25.73 -8.14 -27.69
CA ALA A 212 -25.57 -9.10 -28.77
C ALA A 212 -26.93 -9.69 -29.21
N ALA A 213 -27.88 -9.93 -28.30
CA ALA A 213 -29.22 -10.38 -28.63
C ALA A 213 -30.00 -9.32 -29.40
N VAL A 214 -29.94 -8.05 -29.02
CA VAL A 214 -30.55 -6.96 -29.77
C VAL A 214 -29.95 -6.85 -31.17
N GLY A 215 -28.63 -6.93 -31.30
CA GLY A 215 -27.96 -6.96 -32.60
C GLY A 215 -28.39 -8.14 -33.48
N ALA A 216 -28.54 -9.32 -32.87
CA ALA A 216 -29.03 -10.52 -33.57
C ALA A 216 -30.49 -10.36 -34.06
N LEU A 217 -31.37 -9.79 -33.23
CA LEU A 217 -32.76 -9.51 -33.63
C LEU A 217 -32.83 -8.51 -34.81
N ILE A 218 -32.02 -7.45 -34.78
CA ILE A 218 -31.91 -6.49 -35.89
C ILE A 218 -31.41 -7.22 -37.14
N ALA A 219 -30.36 -8.05 -37.05
CA ALA A 219 -29.87 -8.81 -38.20
C ALA A 219 -30.93 -9.76 -38.77
N LEU A 220 -31.67 -10.48 -37.92
CA LEU A 220 -32.76 -11.35 -38.34
C LEU A 220 -33.90 -10.57 -39.01
N ALA A 221 -34.25 -9.35 -38.53
CA ALA A 221 -35.27 -8.51 -39.15
C ALA A 221 -34.88 -8.03 -40.55
N PHE A 222 -33.58 -7.85 -40.80
CA PHE A 222 -33.08 -7.54 -42.14
C PHE A 222 -33.00 -8.77 -43.07
N VAL A 223 -32.72 -9.95 -42.52
CA VAL A 223 -32.65 -11.20 -43.30
C VAL A 223 -34.04 -11.74 -43.59
N PHE A 224 -34.99 -11.67 -42.65
CA PHE A 224 -36.36 -12.16 -42.75
C PHE A 224 -37.38 -11.01 -42.53
N PRO A 225 -37.44 -10.03 -43.43
CA PRO A 225 -38.30 -8.82 -43.25
C PRO A 225 -39.77 -9.17 -43.17
N SER A 226 -40.23 -10.18 -43.91
CA SER A 226 -41.62 -10.66 -43.87
C SER A 226 -42.06 -11.22 -42.53
N ALA A 227 -41.15 -11.87 -41.80
CA ALA A 227 -41.42 -12.38 -40.46
C ALA A 227 -41.64 -11.31 -39.41
N PHE A 228 -41.11 -10.09 -39.66
CA PHE A 228 -41.24 -8.92 -38.78
C PHE A 228 -42.25 -7.87 -39.29
N GLY A 229 -43.07 -8.23 -40.33
CA GLY A 229 -44.08 -7.32 -40.92
C GLY A 229 -43.49 -6.15 -41.72
N LEU A 230 -42.20 -6.23 -42.08
CA LEU A 230 -41.54 -5.23 -42.89
C LEU A 230 -41.79 -5.56 -44.35
N GLY A 231 -42.60 -4.76 -45.07
CA GLY A 231 -42.99 -5.00 -46.46
C GLY A 231 -41.92 -4.70 -47.52
N TRP A 232 -40.61 -4.78 -47.19
CA TRP A 232 -39.49 -4.45 -48.08
C TRP A 232 -38.38 -5.51 -48.02
N ASN A 233 -37.92 -6.00 -49.17
CA ASN A 233 -36.76 -6.87 -49.27
C ASN A 233 -35.48 -6.03 -49.37
N ALA A 234 -34.93 -5.68 -48.22
CA ALA A 234 -33.80 -4.75 -48.12
C ALA A 234 -32.48 -5.37 -48.58
N LEU A 235 -32.24 -6.63 -48.20
CA LEU A 235 -30.96 -7.28 -48.40
C LEU A 235 -31.13 -8.63 -49.11
N PRO A 236 -30.33 -8.90 -50.18
CA PRO A 236 -30.38 -10.18 -50.91
C PRO A 236 -29.60 -11.27 -50.14
N VAL A 237 -30.14 -11.80 -49.07
CA VAL A 237 -29.46 -12.83 -48.28
C VAL A 237 -30.13 -14.17 -48.48
N GLN A 238 -31.46 -14.25 -48.40
CA GLN A 238 -32.19 -15.52 -48.55
C GLN A 238 -32.42 -15.86 -50.02
N ASP A 239 -32.93 -14.89 -50.87
CA ASP A 239 -33.27 -15.15 -52.26
C ASP A 239 -32.09 -15.72 -53.06
N PRO A 240 -30.84 -15.23 -53.00
CA PRO A 240 -29.71 -15.80 -53.73
C PRO A 240 -29.39 -17.27 -53.34
N LEU A 241 -29.62 -17.63 -52.07
CA LEU A 241 -29.42 -19.03 -51.65
C LEU A 241 -30.49 -19.95 -52.21
N PHE A 242 -31.74 -19.53 -52.21
CA PHE A 242 -32.84 -20.25 -52.85
C PHE A 242 -32.63 -20.34 -54.34
N SER A 243 -32.29 -19.25 -55.01
CA SER A 243 -31.99 -19.16 -56.43
C SER A 243 -30.83 -20.11 -56.83
N LEU A 244 -29.79 -20.17 -56.02
CA LEU A 244 -28.66 -21.07 -56.25
C LEU A 244 -29.09 -22.53 -56.20
N ILE A 245 -29.96 -22.91 -55.24
CA ILE A 245 -30.51 -24.27 -55.14
C ILE A 245 -31.34 -24.57 -56.40
N VAL A 246 -32.21 -23.69 -56.85
CA VAL A 246 -32.98 -23.85 -58.08
C VAL A 246 -32.11 -24.02 -59.31
N LEU A 247 -31.01 -23.25 -59.44
CA LEU A 247 -30.06 -23.41 -60.53
C LEU A 247 -29.34 -24.78 -60.54
N ILE A 248 -29.02 -25.29 -59.34
CA ILE A 248 -28.34 -26.59 -59.17
C ILE A 248 -29.31 -27.78 -59.46
N THR A 249 -30.54 -27.67 -58.96
CA THR A 249 -31.53 -28.74 -59.07
C THR A 249 -32.32 -28.70 -60.35
N GLY A 250 -32.36 -27.55 -61.06
CA GLY A 250 -33.06 -27.33 -62.32
C GLY A 250 -34.60 -27.17 -62.19
N ASP A 251 -35.15 -27.19 -60.96
CA ASP A 251 -36.60 -27.07 -60.76
C ASP A 251 -36.92 -26.51 -59.34
N TYR A 252 -38.09 -25.92 -59.21
CA TYR A 252 -38.66 -25.43 -57.92
C TYR A 252 -39.30 -26.54 -57.06
N THR A 253 -39.51 -27.73 -57.66
CA THR A 253 -40.14 -28.90 -56.97
C THR A 253 -39.43 -29.31 -55.68
N VAL A 254 -38.13 -28.98 -55.57
CA VAL A 254 -37.32 -29.23 -54.36
C VAL A 254 -37.91 -28.53 -53.15
N PHE A 255 -38.52 -27.36 -53.31
CA PHE A 255 -39.15 -26.58 -52.24
C PHE A 255 -40.59 -27.04 -51.92
N ALA A 256 -41.13 -28.02 -52.63
CA ALA A 256 -42.39 -28.65 -52.25
C ALA A 256 -42.24 -29.50 -50.98
N SER A 257 -41.03 -29.83 -50.60
CA SER A 257 -40.74 -30.49 -49.31
C SER A 257 -40.62 -29.41 -48.18
N GLU A 258 -41.64 -29.36 -47.30
CA GLU A 258 -41.66 -28.51 -46.11
C GLU A 258 -40.40 -28.68 -45.25
N LEU A 259 -39.99 -29.96 -45.09
CA LEU A 259 -38.86 -30.32 -44.24
C LEU A 259 -37.51 -29.72 -44.77
N LEU A 260 -37.33 -29.64 -46.09
CA LEU A 260 -36.12 -29.08 -46.70
C LEU A 260 -36.16 -27.55 -46.61
N THR A 261 -37.33 -26.95 -46.84
CA THR A 261 -37.53 -25.50 -46.80
C THR A 261 -37.34 -24.99 -45.35
N ASP A 262 -37.95 -25.65 -44.35
CA ASP A 262 -37.80 -25.29 -42.95
C ASP A 262 -36.37 -25.53 -42.46
N GLY A 263 -35.72 -26.61 -42.91
CA GLY A 263 -34.33 -26.91 -42.61
C GLY A 263 -33.37 -25.80 -43.14
N LEU A 264 -33.64 -25.28 -44.32
CA LEU A 264 -32.84 -24.20 -44.92
C LEU A 264 -33.04 -22.88 -44.15
N TYR A 265 -34.29 -22.55 -43.79
CA TYR A 265 -34.58 -21.37 -42.94
C TYR A 265 -33.91 -21.51 -41.56
N ALA A 266 -33.94 -22.67 -40.95
CA ALA A 266 -33.26 -22.96 -39.68
C ALA A 266 -31.73 -22.78 -39.82
N LEU A 267 -31.12 -23.29 -40.90
CA LEU A 267 -29.71 -23.18 -41.21
C LEU A 267 -29.30 -21.71 -41.34
N ILE A 268 -30.03 -20.91 -42.13
CA ILE A 268 -29.77 -19.47 -42.28
C ILE A 268 -29.89 -18.77 -40.94
N THR A 269 -30.93 -19.06 -40.15
CA THR A 269 -31.12 -18.49 -38.82
C THR A 269 -29.93 -18.79 -37.90
N VAL A 270 -29.48 -20.05 -37.85
CA VAL A 270 -28.30 -20.46 -37.05
C VAL A 270 -27.04 -19.74 -37.51
N LEU A 271 -26.85 -19.59 -38.83
CA LEU A 271 -25.67 -18.94 -39.40
C LEU A 271 -25.62 -17.43 -39.09
N VAL A 272 -26.79 -16.78 -39.07
CA VAL A 272 -26.93 -15.38 -38.64
C VAL A 272 -26.70 -15.21 -37.12
N LEU A 273 -27.25 -16.10 -36.30
CA LEU A 273 -27.15 -16.03 -34.84
C LEU A 273 -25.75 -16.39 -34.32
N TRP A 274 -25.02 -17.24 -35.00
CA TRP A 274 -23.71 -17.75 -34.57
C TRP A 274 -22.68 -16.69 -34.17
N PRO A 275 -22.40 -15.67 -35.00
CA PRO A 275 -21.45 -14.60 -34.63
C PRO A 275 -21.90 -13.81 -33.40
N PHE A 276 -23.19 -13.53 -33.26
CA PHE A 276 -23.74 -12.82 -32.10
C PHE A 276 -23.66 -13.67 -30.83
N ALA A 277 -23.95 -14.96 -30.90
CA ALA A 277 -23.83 -15.90 -29.78
C ALA A 277 -22.37 -15.98 -29.28
N ARG A 278 -21.41 -15.97 -30.22
CA ARG A 278 -19.98 -15.98 -29.91
C ARG A 278 -19.52 -14.64 -29.30
N ILE A 279 -19.89 -13.52 -29.88
CA ILE A 279 -19.57 -12.18 -29.38
C ILE A 279 -20.25 -11.91 -28.04
N GLY A 280 -21.51 -12.29 -27.88
CA GLY A 280 -22.29 -12.13 -26.63
C GLY A 280 -21.86 -13.05 -25.48
N GLY A 281 -21.14 -14.13 -25.78
CA GLY A 281 -20.73 -15.12 -24.78
C GLY A 281 -21.93 -15.86 -24.18
N TRP A 282 -22.95 -16.24 -25.01
CA TRP A 282 -24.17 -16.89 -24.52
C TRP A 282 -23.90 -18.27 -23.95
N TRP A 283 -22.95 -19.02 -24.51
CA TRP A 283 -22.61 -20.36 -24.03
C TRP A 283 -22.01 -20.42 -22.63
N PRO A 284 -21.02 -19.61 -22.28
CA PRO A 284 -20.54 -19.48 -20.90
C PRO A 284 -21.64 -19.07 -19.92
N LEU A 285 -22.45 -18.08 -20.30
CA LEU A 285 -23.58 -17.60 -19.49
C LEU A 285 -24.61 -18.71 -19.25
N ALA A 286 -24.96 -19.49 -20.28
CA ALA A 286 -25.87 -20.62 -20.16
C ALA A 286 -25.31 -21.72 -19.24
N LYS A 287 -24.03 -22.04 -19.37
CA LYS A 287 -23.35 -22.99 -18.48
C LYS A 287 -23.36 -22.54 -17.02
N GLU A 288 -23.06 -21.26 -16.75
CA GLU A 288 -23.05 -20.70 -15.41
C GLU A 288 -24.45 -20.67 -14.79
N THR A 289 -25.46 -20.28 -15.56
CA THR A 289 -26.86 -20.27 -15.07
C THR A 289 -27.38 -21.69 -14.83
N LEU A 290 -27.03 -22.66 -15.69
CA LEU A 290 -27.36 -24.06 -15.48
C LEU A 290 -26.65 -24.68 -14.28
N ALA A 291 -25.36 -24.33 -14.08
CA ALA A 291 -24.59 -24.75 -12.92
C ALA A 291 -25.15 -24.14 -11.64
N ALA A 292 -25.53 -22.85 -11.66
CA ALA A 292 -26.17 -22.18 -10.56
C ALA A 292 -27.53 -22.81 -10.22
N ARG A 293 -28.36 -23.14 -11.23
CA ARG A 293 -29.65 -23.85 -11.03
C ARG A 293 -29.46 -25.27 -10.51
N ARG A 294 -28.40 -25.98 -10.94
CA ARG A 294 -28.05 -27.30 -10.41
C ARG A 294 -27.59 -27.23 -8.97
N ARG A 295 -26.79 -26.22 -8.59
CA ARG A 295 -26.40 -25.95 -7.21
C ARG A 295 -27.61 -25.56 -6.33
N ALA A 296 -28.55 -24.78 -6.85
CA ALA A 296 -29.78 -24.42 -6.14
C ALA A 296 -30.76 -25.59 -5.97
N LYS A 297 -30.71 -26.62 -6.84
CA LYS A 297 -31.54 -27.85 -6.75
C LYS A 297 -30.91 -28.94 -5.86
N ALA A 298 -29.61 -28.90 -5.64
CA ALA A 298 -28.93 -29.67 -4.62
C ALA A 298 -29.14 -28.94 -3.30
N VAL A 299 -30.31 -29.07 -2.68
CA VAL A 299 -30.58 -28.63 -1.32
C VAL A 299 -29.73 -29.53 -0.41
N PRO A 300 -28.63 -29.06 0.16
CA PRO A 300 -28.18 -29.62 1.43
C PRO A 300 -29.23 -29.16 2.44
N VAL A 301 -29.64 -30.05 3.31
CA VAL A 301 -30.24 -29.67 4.59
C VAL A 301 -29.43 -28.50 5.10
N ALA A 302 -30.07 -27.34 5.22
CA ALA A 302 -29.43 -26.12 5.69
C ALA A 302 -28.97 -26.38 7.14
N GLU A 303 -27.70 -26.76 7.30
CA GLU A 303 -27.02 -26.36 8.53
C GLU A 303 -27.23 -24.84 8.66
N PRO A 304 -27.60 -24.33 9.85
CA PRO A 304 -27.82 -22.90 10.05
C PRO A 304 -26.62 -22.18 9.49
N ALA A 305 -26.85 -21.27 8.53
CA ALA A 305 -25.79 -20.51 7.87
C ALA A 305 -24.92 -19.90 8.97
N VAL A 306 -23.73 -20.49 9.16
CA VAL A 306 -22.76 -19.98 10.13
C VAL A 306 -22.54 -18.52 9.75
N ASP A 307 -22.93 -17.61 10.63
CA ASP A 307 -22.73 -16.18 10.42
C ASP A 307 -21.21 -15.96 10.26
N ARG A 308 -20.79 -15.68 9.02
CA ARG A 308 -19.38 -15.55 8.66
C ARG A 308 -18.80 -14.19 9.03
N ARG A 309 -19.53 -13.38 9.80
CA ARG A 309 -19.02 -12.08 10.25
C ARG A 309 -17.84 -12.28 11.20
N PRO A 310 -16.78 -11.51 11.06
CA PRO A 310 -15.61 -11.58 11.95
C PRO A 310 -15.97 -11.45 13.43
N SER A 311 -16.99 -10.63 13.78
CA SER A 311 -17.52 -10.47 15.15
C SER A 311 -18.09 -11.74 15.78
N GLN A 312 -18.42 -12.75 14.98
CA GLN A 312 -18.90 -14.07 15.42
C GLN A 312 -17.80 -15.10 15.59
N TRP A 313 -16.54 -14.71 15.43
CA TRP A 313 -15.35 -15.56 15.56
C TRP A 313 -15.44 -16.85 14.71
N PRO A 314 -15.65 -16.76 13.39
CA PRO A 314 -15.87 -17.92 12.54
C PRO A 314 -14.72 -18.91 12.58
N GLN A 315 -13.48 -18.45 12.73
CA GLN A 315 -12.30 -19.32 12.81
C GLN A 315 -12.26 -20.20 14.06
N LEU A 316 -12.78 -19.70 15.20
CA LEU A 316 -12.94 -20.48 16.43
C LEU A 316 -14.03 -21.54 16.26
N ARG A 317 -15.14 -21.15 15.63
CA ARG A 317 -16.27 -22.06 15.36
C ARG A 317 -15.88 -23.18 14.39
N GLU A 318 -15.17 -22.85 13.32
CA GLU A 318 -14.57 -23.82 12.39
C GLU A 318 -13.58 -24.76 13.08
N GLY A 319 -12.88 -24.28 14.11
CA GLY A 319 -11.99 -25.07 14.97
C GLY A 319 -12.72 -25.83 16.08
N GLY A 320 -14.07 -25.87 16.10
CA GLY A 320 -14.86 -26.59 17.09
C GLY A 320 -14.95 -25.90 18.48
N GLN A 321 -14.44 -24.67 18.62
CA GLN A 321 -14.42 -23.95 19.90
C GLN A 321 -15.64 -23.04 20.07
N HIS A 322 -16.85 -23.60 19.97
CA HIS A 322 -18.13 -22.87 19.96
C HIS A 322 -18.35 -22.08 21.25
N GLN A 323 -18.12 -22.66 22.42
CA GLN A 323 -18.34 -22.01 23.71
C GLN A 323 -17.44 -20.77 23.88
N ALA A 324 -16.17 -20.85 23.52
CA ALA A 324 -15.26 -19.70 23.55
C ALA A 324 -15.73 -18.61 22.57
N ALA A 325 -16.15 -18.99 21.36
CA ALA A 325 -16.69 -18.05 20.38
C ALA A 325 -17.97 -17.34 20.88
N ASP A 326 -18.86 -18.05 21.59
CA ASP A 326 -20.09 -17.48 22.14
C ASP A 326 -19.78 -16.46 23.24
N VAL A 327 -18.86 -16.76 24.18
CA VAL A 327 -18.41 -15.83 25.22
C VAL A 327 -17.83 -14.58 24.61
N LEU A 328 -16.86 -14.73 23.69
CA LEU A 328 -16.19 -13.59 23.05
C LEU A 328 -17.16 -12.75 22.20
N THR A 329 -18.12 -13.38 21.52
CA THR A 329 -19.17 -12.69 20.78
C THR A 329 -20.05 -11.86 21.72
N ALA A 330 -20.51 -12.44 22.83
CA ALA A 330 -21.31 -11.74 23.83
C ALA A 330 -20.56 -10.55 24.44
N GLU A 331 -19.29 -10.71 24.75
CA GLU A 331 -18.47 -9.64 25.34
C GLU A 331 -18.17 -8.51 24.33
N LEU A 332 -17.94 -8.87 23.06
CA LEU A 332 -17.74 -7.90 21.99
C LEU A 332 -18.99 -7.06 21.76
N HIS A 333 -20.17 -7.70 21.68
CA HIS A 333 -21.44 -7.00 21.52
C HIS A 333 -21.81 -6.17 22.75
N ALA A 334 -21.45 -6.61 23.95
CA ALA A 334 -21.63 -5.85 25.18
C ALA A 334 -20.64 -4.68 25.35
N GLY A 335 -19.70 -4.49 24.42
CA GLY A 335 -18.71 -3.43 24.48
C GLY A 335 -17.61 -3.63 25.55
N ARG A 336 -17.45 -4.84 26.06
CA ARG A 336 -16.38 -5.16 27.03
C ARG A 336 -15.02 -5.44 26.38
N MET A 337 -14.98 -5.64 25.05
CA MET A 337 -13.77 -5.80 24.26
C MET A 337 -13.47 -4.53 23.46
N ASN A 338 -12.22 -4.15 23.43
CA ASN A 338 -11.69 -3.14 22.50
C ASN A 338 -10.97 -3.81 21.31
N ASP A 339 -10.40 -3.01 20.42
CA ASP A 339 -9.68 -3.49 19.23
C ASP A 339 -8.38 -4.22 19.58
N VAL A 340 -7.68 -3.82 20.66
CA VAL A 340 -6.48 -4.51 21.18
C VAL A 340 -6.85 -5.89 21.71
N ASP A 341 -7.95 -6.01 22.46
CA ASP A 341 -8.44 -7.30 22.96
C ASP A 341 -8.77 -8.25 21.81
N CYS A 342 -9.45 -7.75 20.78
CA CYS A 342 -9.77 -8.54 19.59
C CYS A 342 -8.49 -9.03 18.87
N ALA A 343 -7.49 -8.17 18.73
CA ALA A 343 -6.21 -8.53 18.12
C ALA A 343 -5.44 -9.53 18.98
N ARG A 344 -5.43 -9.35 20.32
CA ARG A 344 -4.76 -10.24 21.29
C ARG A 344 -5.36 -11.65 21.26
N VAL A 345 -6.67 -11.75 21.35
CA VAL A 345 -7.39 -13.04 21.31
C VAL A 345 -7.16 -13.73 19.94
N GLY A 346 -7.26 -12.99 18.83
CA GLY A 346 -6.97 -13.51 17.51
C GLY A 346 -5.53 -14.00 17.33
N HIS A 347 -4.56 -13.29 17.92
CA HIS A 347 -3.15 -13.73 17.95
C HIS A 347 -2.99 -15.03 18.76
N MET A 348 -3.55 -15.07 19.96
CA MET A 348 -3.47 -16.26 20.83
C MET A 348 -4.17 -17.48 20.23
N TRP A 349 -5.26 -17.28 19.48
CA TRP A 349 -5.86 -18.34 18.69
C TRP A 349 -4.89 -18.92 17.66
N THR A 350 -4.21 -18.03 16.92
CA THR A 350 -3.21 -18.47 15.92
C THR A 350 -2.07 -19.28 16.57
N VAL A 351 -1.58 -18.83 17.73
CA VAL A 351 -0.54 -19.49 18.49
C VAL A 351 -1.04 -20.84 19.05
N ALA A 352 -2.24 -20.88 19.63
CA ALA A 352 -2.85 -22.09 20.17
C ALA A 352 -3.06 -23.15 19.09
N ARG A 353 -3.52 -22.72 17.90
CA ARG A 353 -3.67 -23.61 16.74
C ARG A 353 -2.33 -24.17 16.25
N ALA A 354 -1.31 -23.32 16.14
CA ALA A 354 0.03 -23.75 15.71
C ALA A 354 0.67 -24.74 16.68
N ARG A 355 0.37 -24.62 17.99
CA ARG A 355 0.91 -25.48 19.07
C ARG A 355 -0.03 -26.62 19.47
N ALA A 356 -1.16 -26.82 18.78
CA ALA A 356 -2.21 -27.80 19.09
C ALA A 356 -2.72 -27.72 20.55
N ARG A 357 -2.81 -26.50 21.14
CA ARG A 357 -3.26 -26.25 22.51
C ARG A 357 -4.67 -25.64 22.56
N LEU A 358 -5.63 -26.22 21.83
CA LEU A 358 -6.98 -25.65 21.68
C LEU A 358 -7.81 -25.71 22.97
N SER A 359 -7.68 -26.77 23.78
CA SER A 359 -8.37 -26.90 25.07
C SER A 359 -7.94 -25.81 26.05
N SER A 360 -6.64 -25.62 26.21
CA SER A 360 -6.08 -24.57 27.08
C SER A 360 -6.53 -23.17 26.66
N PHE A 361 -6.62 -22.91 25.35
CA PHE A 361 -7.16 -21.65 24.81
C PHE A 361 -8.61 -21.46 25.27
N THR A 362 -9.44 -22.50 25.09
CA THR A 362 -10.87 -22.41 25.47
C THR A 362 -11.06 -22.22 26.96
N GLU A 363 -10.34 -22.97 27.80
CA GLU A 363 -10.38 -22.82 29.24
C GLU A 363 -10.03 -21.40 29.69
N THR A 364 -8.97 -20.82 29.10
CA THR A 364 -8.57 -19.44 29.41
C THR A 364 -9.66 -18.44 29.00
N VAL A 365 -10.25 -18.56 27.82
CA VAL A 365 -11.33 -17.67 27.38
C VAL A 365 -12.58 -17.83 28.26
N LEU A 366 -12.94 -19.05 28.66
CA LEU A 366 -14.11 -19.28 29.52
C LEU A 366 -13.90 -18.70 30.93
N ARG A 367 -12.67 -18.68 31.43
CA ARG A 367 -12.35 -18.12 32.74
C ARG A 367 -12.25 -16.61 32.73
N ASP A 368 -11.50 -16.03 31.78
CA ASP A 368 -11.06 -14.63 31.79
C ASP A 368 -11.81 -13.73 30.76
N GLY A 369 -12.51 -14.34 29.80
CA GLY A 369 -13.28 -13.62 28.77
C GLY A 369 -12.40 -12.64 27.96
N ALA A 370 -12.84 -11.41 27.84
CA ALA A 370 -12.14 -10.30 27.17
C ALA A 370 -10.77 -9.96 27.79
N ALA A 371 -10.59 -10.26 29.08
CA ALA A 371 -9.34 -10.02 29.79
C ALA A 371 -8.32 -11.15 29.62
N ALA A 372 -8.66 -12.21 28.88
CA ALA A 372 -7.74 -13.33 28.62
C ALA A 372 -6.43 -12.81 27.99
N TRP A 373 -5.29 -13.26 28.54
CA TRP A 373 -3.94 -12.87 28.12
C TRP A 373 -3.66 -11.37 28.14
N THR A 374 -4.31 -10.61 29.06
CA THR A 374 -3.97 -9.19 29.24
C THR A 374 -2.46 -9.03 29.45
N HIS A 375 -1.90 -7.98 28.88
CA HIS A 375 -0.48 -7.68 28.98
C HIS A 375 -0.04 -7.58 30.46
N PRO A 376 1.19 -8.00 30.84
CA PRO A 376 1.67 -7.98 32.24
C PRO A 376 1.60 -6.60 32.92
N SER A 377 1.63 -5.49 32.17
CA SER A 377 1.37 -4.14 32.70
C SER A 377 -0.06 -3.93 33.23
N GLY A 378 -1.00 -4.79 32.85
CA GLY A 378 -2.42 -4.60 33.10
C GLY A 378 -3.12 -3.71 32.08
N ASP A 379 -2.40 -3.05 31.20
CA ASP A 379 -2.96 -2.13 30.20
C ASP A 379 -3.68 -2.91 29.09
N ARG A 380 -4.82 -2.37 28.69
CA ARG A 380 -5.60 -2.90 27.58
C ARG A 380 -5.65 -1.94 26.38
N ASP A 381 -5.12 -0.71 26.54
CA ASP A 381 -5.00 0.30 25.51
C ASP A 381 -3.89 1.30 25.87
N LEU A 382 -3.48 2.15 24.91
CA LEU A 382 -2.63 3.31 25.19
C LEU A 382 -3.47 4.46 25.75
N ALA A 383 -2.88 5.28 26.61
CA ALA A 383 -3.54 6.45 27.22
C ALA A 383 -4.05 7.48 26.20
N GLY A 384 -3.53 7.45 24.97
CA GLY A 384 -3.98 8.28 23.84
C GLY A 384 -3.40 7.76 22.53
N ARG A 385 -4.13 7.95 21.45
CA ARG A 385 -3.70 7.58 20.10
C ARG A 385 -3.70 8.81 19.21
N SER A 386 -2.61 9.05 18.49
CA SER A 386 -2.48 10.18 17.55
C SER A 386 -2.72 9.77 16.10
N ALA A 387 -2.59 8.49 15.78
CA ALA A 387 -2.76 7.95 14.44
C ALA A 387 -3.95 6.96 14.35
N ARG A 388 -4.28 6.56 13.14
CA ARG A 388 -5.28 5.51 12.89
C ARG A 388 -4.61 4.15 12.79
N HIS A 389 -5.09 3.21 13.61
CA HIS A 389 -4.56 1.86 13.69
C HIS A 389 -5.61 0.84 13.26
N ASP A 390 -5.21 -0.19 12.54
CA ASP A 390 -5.97 -1.40 12.31
C ASP A 390 -5.19 -2.61 12.82
N LEU A 391 -5.49 -3.02 14.03
CA LEU A 391 -4.76 -4.08 14.72
C LEU A 391 -5.03 -5.47 14.14
N LEU A 392 -6.19 -5.67 13.48
CA LEU A 392 -6.49 -6.93 12.79
C LEU A 392 -5.67 -7.09 11.52
N ALA A 393 -5.44 -6.00 10.79
CA ALA A 393 -4.54 -5.97 9.64
C ALA A 393 -3.09 -5.66 10.03
N ARG A 394 -2.81 -5.37 11.32
CA ARG A 394 -1.49 -4.96 11.86
C ARG A 394 -0.91 -3.75 11.12
N GLN A 395 -1.77 -2.78 10.81
CA GLN A 395 -1.41 -1.60 10.01
C GLN A 395 -1.56 -0.31 10.82
N VAL A 396 -0.66 0.65 10.57
CA VAL A 396 -0.82 2.06 10.93
C VAL A 396 -0.92 2.89 9.67
N ARG A 397 -1.86 3.84 9.67
CA ARG A 397 -1.99 4.81 8.59
C ARG A 397 -1.12 6.03 8.86
N ILE A 398 -0.17 6.31 7.95
CA ILE A 398 0.74 7.45 8.06
C ILE A 398 0.40 8.61 7.12
N GLY A 399 -0.63 8.48 6.29
CA GLY A 399 -1.03 9.51 5.32
C GLY A 399 -1.91 8.96 4.21
N ARG A 400 -1.89 9.62 3.05
CA ARG A 400 -2.57 9.18 1.82
C ARG A 400 -1.63 9.20 0.63
N TRP A 401 -1.76 8.24 -0.26
CA TRP A 401 -1.09 8.25 -1.55
C TRP A 401 -1.62 9.43 -2.38
N ALA A 402 -0.75 10.34 -2.75
CA ALA A 402 -1.14 11.50 -3.55
C ALA A 402 -1.56 11.02 -4.96
N PRO A 403 -2.70 11.51 -5.49
CA PRO A 403 -3.08 11.24 -6.88
C PRO A 403 -2.13 11.95 -7.83
N GLY A 404 -1.82 11.33 -8.96
CA GLY A 404 -0.94 11.90 -9.98
C GLY A 404 -0.64 10.92 -11.09
N ASP A 405 0.01 11.38 -12.15
CA ASP A 405 0.31 10.57 -13.34
C ASP A 405 1.22 9.37 -13.06
N ARG A 406 2.03 9.45 -12.00
CA ARG A 406 2.92 8.36 -11.56
C ARG A 406 2.25 7.38 -10.60
N THR A 407 1.07 7.73 -10.09
CA THR A 407 0.38 6.92 -9.07
C THR A 407 -0.59 5.97 -9.75
N PRO A 408 -0.41 4.63 -9.60
CA PRO A 408 -1.37 3.67 -10.14
C PRO A 408 -2.78 3.92 -9.59
N PRO A 409 -3.85 3.70 -10.37
CA PRO A 409 -5.22 4.02 -9.98
C PRO A 409 -5.67 3.41 -8.65
N ALA A 410 -5.13 2.23 -8.31
CA ALA A 410 -5.44 1.55 -7.03
C ALA A 410 -4.89 2.30 -5.81
N TYR A 411 -3.83 3.10 -5.97
CA TYR A 411 -3.19 3.86 -4.89
C TYR A 411 -3.78 5.26 -4.72
N GLY A 412 -4.17 5.91 -5.83
CA GLY A 412 -4.57 7.32 -5.83
C GLY A 412 -5.65 7.64 -4.79
N GLY A 413 -5.31 8.44 -3.79
CA GLY A 413 -6.20 8.83 -2.68
C GLY A 413 -6.41 7.77 -1.59
N ALA A 414 -5.88 6.55 -1.77
CA ALA A 414 -5.92 5.51 -0.73
C ALA A 414 -5.01 5.88 0.45
N GLY A 415 -5.34 5.39 1.66
CA GLY A 415 -4.48 5.54 2.83
C GLY A 415 -3.15 4.81 2.65
N VAL A 416 -2.06 5.40 3.14
CA VAL A 416 -0.74 4.77 3.21
C VAL A 416 -0.64 3.99 4.51
N ALA A 417 -0.27 2.73 4.42
CA ALA A 417 -0.15 1.84 5.58
C ALA A 417 1.25 1.26 5.72
N LEU A 418 1.72 1.22 6.97
CA LEU A 418 2.90 0.48 7.39
C LEU A 418 2.50 -0.62 8.37
N GLY A 419 3.22 -1.72 8.36
CA GLY A 419 3.03 -2.83 9.29
C GLY A 419 4.28 -3.70 9.39
N PRO A 420 4.27 -4.74 10.25
CA PRO A 420 5.43 -5.62 10.43
C PRO A 420 5.96 -6.25 9.13
N ASP A 421 5.10 -6.50 8.15
CA ASP A 421 5.50 -7.05 6.85
C ASP A 421 6.44 -6.13 6.07
N THR A 422 6.28 -4.81 6.21
CA THR A 422 7.14 -3.79 5.61
C THR A 422 8.28 -3.39 6.53
N LEU A 423 7.99 -3.17 7.82
CA LEU A 423 9.02 -2.79 8.81
C LEU A 423 10.05 -3.89 9.04
N GLY A 424 9.69 -5.16 8.83
CA GLY A 424 10.62 -6.29 8.88
C GLY A 424 11.72 -6.28 7.81
N THR A 425 11.60 -5.44 6.79
CA THR A 425 12.68 -5.17 5.82
C THR A 425 13.53 -3.95 6.18
N SER A 426 13.29 -3.35 7.33
CA SER A 426 13.82 -2.09 7.82
C SER A 426 13.47 -0.88 6.94
N LEU A 427 13.38 0.30 7.56
CA LEU A 427 13.00 1.54 6.91
C LEU A 427 14.04 2.62 7.14
N LEU A 428 14.49 3.26 6.05
CA LEU A 428 15.34 4.45 6.06
C LEU A 428 14.49 5.68 5.70
N ALA A 429 14.45 6.66 6.61
CA ALA A 429 13.73 7.92 6.44
C ALA A 429 14.72 9.10 6.48
N VAL A 430 14.81 9.86 5.40
CA VAL A 430 15.75 10.98 5.28
C VAL A 430 14.98 12.29 5.08
N GLY A 431 15.39 13.34 5.78
CA GLY A 431 14.86 14.67 5.60
C GLY A 431 15.39 15.65 6.64
N PRO A 432 15.40 16.97 6.35
CA PRO A 432 15.90 17.98 7.27
C PRO A 432 15.10 18.02 8.58
N SER A 433 15.66 18.71 9.58
CA SER A 433 14.91 18.99 10.82
C SER A 433 13.63 19.75 10.49
N GLY A 434 12.51 19.38 11.16
CA GLY A 434 11.21 19.99 10.90
C GLY A 434 10.45 19.44 9.67
N SER A 435 10.99 18.48 8.92
CA SER A 435 10.30 17.85 7.80
C SER A 435 9.11 16.95 8.20
N GLY A 436 8.92 16.70 9.49
CA GLY A 436 7.81 15.93 10.04
C GLY A 436 8.10 14.45 10.29
N LYS A 437 9.37 14.01 10.22
CA LYS A 437 9.77 12.62 10.48
C LYS A 437 9.21 12.08 11.79
N THR A 438 9.47 12.77 12.91
CA THR A 438 9.02 12.37 14.25
C THR A 438 7.49 12.31 14.34
N GLY A 439 6.80 13.38 13.92
CA GLY A 439 5.33 13.49 14.08
C GLY A 439 4.51 12.63 13.14
N HIS A 440 4.93 12.50 11.88
CA HIS A 440 4.13 11.81 10.85
C HIS A 440 4.60 10.38 10.54
N LEU A 441 5.80 9.98 10.97
CA LEU A 441 6.29 8.63 10.75
C LEU A 441 6.61 7.92 12.07
N ILE A 442 7.56 8.46 12.85
CA ILE A 442 8.10 7.76 14.03
C ILE A 442 7.01 7.55 15.08
N ARG A 443 6.31 8.61 15.48
CA ARG A 443 5.24 8.52 16.48
C ARG A 443 4.12 7.58 16.09
N PRO A 444 3.50 7.64 14.89
CA PRO A 444 2.51 6.67 14.43
C PRO A 444 3.01 5.23 14.44
N VAL A 445 4.25 4.99 14.03
CA VAL A 445 4.86 3.66 14.02
C VAL A 445 5.05 3.14 15.45
N VAL A 446 5.64 3.93 16.35
CA VAL A 446 5.84 3.55 17.76
C VAL A 446 4.50 3.28 18.45
N GLU A 447 3.49 4.13 18.26
CA GLU A 447 2.12 3.89 18.75
C GLU A 447 1.56 2.54 18.26
N SER A 448 1.66 2.27 16.97
CA SER A 448 1.16 1.02 16.37
C SER A 448 1.85 -0.21 16.94
N LEU A 449 3.17 -0.16 17.05
CA LEU A 449 3.96 -1.26 17.61
C LEU A 449 3.69 -1.43 19.11
N GLY A 450 3.46 -0.33 19.86
CA GLY A 450 3.05 -0.37 21.25
C GLY A 450 1.68 -1.03 21.45
N LEU A 451 0.69 -0.72 20.61
CA LEU A 451 -0.62 -1.38 20.61
C LEU A 451 -0.51 -2.88 20.26
N GLN A 452 0.34 -3.21 19.29
CA GLN A 452 0.61 -4.60 18.94
C GLN A 452 1.38 -5.34 20.05
N ALA A 453 2.19 -4.62 20.86
CA ALA A 453 2.84 -5.19 22.04
C ALA A 453 1.80 -5.57 23.10
N LEU A 454 0.82 -4.70 23.38
CA LEU A 454 -0.33 -5.02 24.24
C LEU A 454 -1.14 -6.23 23.74
N ALA A 455 -1.16 -6.45 22.44
CA ALA A 455 -1.76 -7.63 21.82
C ALA A 455 -0.83 -8.86 21.78
N GLY A 456 0.38 -8.78 22.35
CA GLY A 456 1.35 -9.89 22.38
C GLY A 456 2.06 -10.16 21.05
N GLN A 457 1.92 -9.28 20.05
CA GLN A 457 2.38 -9.50 18.68
C GLN A 457 3.73 -8.87 18.37
N CYS A 458 4.18 -7.91 19.18
CA CYS A 458 5.35 -7.09 18.90
C CYS A 458 6.10 -6.71 20.19
N ALA A 459 7.39 -6.42 20.06
CA ALA A 459 8.14 -5.62 21.01
C ALA A 459 8.72 -4.40 20.29
N VAL A 460 8.71 -3.24 20.93
CA VAL A 460 9.22 -1.99 20.37
C VAL A 460 10.19 -1.31 21.32
N VAL A 461 11.33 -0.88 20.77
CA VAL A 461 12.31 -0.04 21.44
C VAL A 461 12.41 1.27 20.66
N ALA A 462 11.98 2.36 21.28
CA ALA A 462 12.07 3.69 20.71
C ALA A 462 13.22 4.44 21.38
N VAL A 463 14.18 4.92 20.58
CA VAL A 463 15.31 5.76 21.03
C VAL A 463 15.13 7.15 20.48
N CYS A 464 15.08 8.15 21.34
CA CYS A 464 14.80 9.52 20.96
C CYS A 464 15.54 10.51 21.89
N ALA A 465 15.59 11.77 21.51
CA ALA A 465 16.05 12.83 22.40
C ALA A 465 15.02 13.09 23.52
N THR A 466 15.49 13.46 24.69
CA THR A 466 14.63 13.89 25.80
C THR A 466 13.66 14.96 25.36
N GLY A 467 12.37 14.81 25.74
CA GLY A 467 11.31 15.75 25.35
C GLY A 467 10.68 15.51 23.98
N THR A 468 11.13 14.49 23.23
CA THR A 468 10.47 14.07 21.97
C THR A 468 9.04 13.61 22.25
N PRO A 469 8.01 14.10 21.51
CA PRO A 469 6.60 13.84 21.81
C PRO A 469 6.14 12.46 21.32
N LEU A 470 6.68 11.38 21.90
CA LEU A 470 6.31 9.98 21.58
C LEU A 470 5.20 9.41 22.46
N GLY A 471 4.55 10.23 23.26
CA GLY A 471 3.48 9.83 24.18
C GLY A 471 3.90 9.92 25.67
N PRO A 472 2.96 9.72 26.60
CA PRO A 472 3.24 9.73 28.03
C PRO A 472 4.02 8.50 28.47
N ASP A 473 4.69 8.57 29.62
CA ASP A 473 5.44 7.44 30.19
C ASP A 473 4.58 6.19 30.41
N SER A 474 3.34 6.38 30.81
CA SER A 474 2.37 5.30 31.01
C SER A 474 2.07 4.49 29.73
N ALA A 475 2.48 4.97 28.55
CA ALA A 475 2.37 4.21 27.32
C ALA A 475 3.49 3.15 27.17
N TYR A 476 4.46 3.11 28.09
CA TYR A 476 5.63 2.25 28.03
C TYR A 476 5.75 1.40 29.28
N ASP A 477 6.30 0.20 29.13
CA ASP A 477 6.59 -0.71 30.24
C ASP A 477 7.93 -0.35 30.90
N VAL A 478 8.86 0.16 30.08
CA VAL A 478 10.19 0.61 30.51
C VAL A 478 10.51 1.95 29.89
N VAL A 479 10.88 2.93 30.74
CA VAL A 479 11.39 4.22 30.31
C VAL A 479 12.76 4.42 30.95
N VAL A 480 13.81 4.48 30.11
CA VAL A 480 15.17 4.80 30.55
C VAL A 480 15.48 6.23 30.13
N ARG A 481 15.81 7.10 31.08
CA ARG A 481 16.20 8.50 30.82
C ARG A 481 17.67 8.69 31.16
N LEU A 482 18.50 8.59 30.15
CA LEU A 482 19.94 8.69 30.33
C LEU A 482 20.34 10.11 30.75
N GLY A 483 21.01 10.21 31.89
CA GLY A 483 21.41 11.48 32.47
C GLY A 483 20.34 12.14 33.35
N ASP A 484 19.21 11.52 33.60
CA ASP A 484 18.17 12.00 34.52
C ASP A 484 18.21 11.17 35.82
N PRO A 485 18.58 11.76 36.97
CA PRO A 485 18.61 11.03 38.25
C PRO A 485 17.23 10.49 38.70
N ALA A 486 16.14 10.98 38.11
CA ALA A 486 14.80 10.48 38.37
C ALA A 486 14.44 9.23 37.54
N SER A 487 15.33 8.74 36.67
CA SER A 487 15.11 7.52 35.88
C SER A 487 14.98 6.30 36.80
N VAL A 488 13.90 5.54 36.61
CA VAL A 488 13.63 4.31 37.39
C VAL A 488 14.53 3.15 36.93
N TYR A 489 14.93 3.18 35.67
CA TYR A 489 15.74 2.14 35.04
C TYR A 489 17.06 2.72 34.55
N ASP A 490 18.11 1.92 34.74
CA ASP A 490 19.42 2.15 34.13
C ASP A 490 19.52 1.35 32.84
N LEU A 491 20.56 1.60 32.05
CA LEU A 491 20.88 0.81 30.86
C LEU A 491 22.00 -0.18 31.15
N ASP A 492 21.81 -1.44 30.85
CA ASP A 492 22.86 -2.46 30.89
C ASP A 492 23.75 -2.38 29.63
N PRO A 493 25.03 -1.95 29.74
CA PRO A 493 25.93 -1.85 28.61
C PRO A 493 26.32 -3.20 27.99
N TYR A 494 26.15 -4.29 28.75
CA TYR A 494 26.51 -5.66 28.37
C TYR A 494 25.31 -6.49 27.87
N ALA A 495 24.12 -5.95 27.84
CA ALA A 495 22.87 -6.62 27.45
C ALA A 495 22.67 -7.96 28.17
N GLU A 496 23.03 -8.04 29.48
CA GLU A 496 22.88 -9.27 30.28
C GLU A 496 23.54 -10.50 29.60
N SER A 497 24.64 -10.25 28.88
CA SER A 497 25.37 -11.30 28.19
C SER A 497 26.12 -12.18 29.21
N ASP A 498 26.08 -13.46 28.96
CA ASP A 498 26.91 -14.43 29.69
C ASP A 498 28.25 -14.71 29.01
N ASP A 499 28.39 -14.21 27.76
CA ASP A 499 29.60 -14.41 26.97
C ASP A 499 30.43 -13.10 26.90
N PRO A 500 31.67 -13.14 27.44
CA PRO A 500 32.60 -12.01 27.36
C PRO A 500 32.90 -11.55 25.91
N ASP A 501 32.95 -12.49 24.96
CA ASP A 501 33.19 -12.14 23.54
C ASP A 501 32.02 -11.42 22.94
N GLU A 502 30.80 -11.81 23.26
CA GLU A 502 29.58 -11.12 22.83
C GLU A 502 29.52 -9.71 23.43
N ALA A 503 29.77 -9.58 24.74
CA ALA A 503 29.83 -8.28 25.43
C ALA A 503 30.92 -7.36 24.84
N ALA A 504 32.11 -7.93 24.56
CA ALA A 504 33.19 -7.20 23.89
C ALA A 504 32.80 -6.70 22.51
N ALA A 505 32.07 -7.51 21.74
CA ALA A 505 31.61 -7.13 20.41
C ALA A 505 30.58 -5.99 20.44
N PHE A 506 29.71 -5.93 21.45
CA PHE A 506 28.76 -4.78 21.60
C PHE A 506 29.50 -3.49 21.94
N LEU A 507 30.39 -3.59 22.96
CA LEU A 507 31.12 -2.41 23.38
C LEU A 507 32.10 -1.91 22.32
N ALA A 508 32.79 -2.80 21.60
CA ALA A 508 33.68 -2.41 20.50
C ALA A 508 32.92 -1.66 19.43
N GLU A 509 31.73 -2.13 19.05
CA GLU A 509 30.90 -1.48 18.06
C GLU A 509 30.39 -0.12 18.55
N GLY A 510 29.91 -0.05 19.78
CA GLY A 510 29.45 1.19 20.39
C GLY A 510 30.56 2.23 20.50
N LEU A 511 31.73 1.84 21.00
CA LEU A 511 32.84 2.72 21.34
C LEU A 511 33.72 3.11 20.13
N ALA A 512 33.97 2.17 19.20
CA ALA A 512 34.95 2.31 18.13
C ALA A 512 34.42 2.05 16.73
N GLY A 513 33.12 1.74 16.57
CA GLY A 513 32.55 1.41 15.27
C GLY A 513 32.63 2.53 14.20
N ASP A 514 32.81 3.78 14.64
CA ASP A 514 32.98 4.98 13.80
C ASP A 514 34.44 5.45 13.70
N LEU A 515 35.37 4.73 14.31
CA LEU A 515 36.79 5.11 14.32
C LEU A 515 37.57 4.35 13.23
N ASP A 516 37.95 5.03 12.17
CA ASP A 516 38.79 4.44 11.11
C ASP A 516 40.21 4.06 11.60
N THR A 517 40.69 4.72 12.65
CA THR A 517 42.02 4.50 13.24
C THR A 517 42.12 3.26 14.10
N VAL A 518 40.97 2.75 14.57
CA VAL A 518 40.90 1.58 15.46
C VAL A 518 40.33 0.41 14.68
N GLY A 519 41.12 -0.62 14.44
CA GLY A 519 40.61 -1.82 13.81
C GLY A 519 39.55 -2.48 14.70
N GLY A 520 38.29 -2.63 14.23
CA GLY A 520 37.19 -3.17 15.01
C GLY A 520 37.49 -4.53 15.67
N GLN A 521 38.17 -5.44 14.96
CA GLN A 521 38.59 -6.74 15.53
C GLN A 521 39.61 -6.57 16.65
N ARG A 522 40.51 -5.58 16.59
CA ARG A 522 41.46 -5.28 17.67
C ARG A 522 40.75 -4.73 18.89
N ALA A 523 39.74 -3.87 18.71
CA ALA A 523 38.92 -3.37 19.80
C ALA A 523 38.14 -4.51 20.50
N VAL A 524 37.53 -5.43 19.74
CA VAL A 524 36.86 -6.62 20.30
C VAL A 524 37.86 -7.46 21.10
N THR A 525 39.02 -7.76 20.52
CA THR A 525 40.04 -8.57 21.20
C THR A 525 40.53 -7.90 22.49
N ALA A 526 40.81 -6.59 22.47
CA ALA A 526 41.30 -5.87 23.66
C ALA A 526 40.22 -5.86 24.78
N LEU A 527 38.96 -5.69 24.44
CA LEU A 527 37.85 -5.74 25.39
C LEU A 527 37.65 -7.16 25.92
N ALA A 528 37.62 -8.20 25.08
CA ALA A 528 37.45 -9.57 25.48
C ALA A 528 38.57 -10.00 26.46
N GLN A 529 39.82 -9.58 26.21
CA GLN A 529 40.98 -9.84 27.06
C GLN A 529 40.92 -9.19 28.47
N LEU A 530 39.97 -8.25 28.64
CA LEU A 530 39.69 -7.63 29.95
C LEU A 530 38.39 -8.19 30.58
N LEU A 531 37.32 -8.28 29.76
CA LEU A 531 36.01 -8.70 30.23
C LEU A 531 35.98 -10.18 30.70
N GLY A 532 36.64 -11.08 29.95
CA GLY A 532 36.74 -12.49 30.30
C GLY A 532 37.44 -12.71 31.65
N PRO A 533 38.65 -12.21 31.80
CA PRO A 533 39.38 -12.28 33.06
C PRO A 533 38.65 -11.63 34.24
N TYR A 534 38.04 -10.46 34.04
CA TYR A 534 37.31 -9.75 35.07
C TYR A 534 36.08 -10.58 35.55
N ARG A 535 35.29 -11.08 34.61
CA ARG A 535 34.15 -11.95 34.92
C ARG A 535 34.55 -13.25 35.63
N ALA A 536 35.63 -13.89 35.19
CA ALA A 536 36.13 -15.07 35.84
C ALA A 536 36.59 -14.82 37.29
N ALA A 537 37.15 -13.63 37.57
CA ALA A 537 37.59 -13.23 38.88
C ALA A 537 36.45 -12.83 39.82
N TYR A 538 35.46 -12.11 39.32
CA TYR A 538 34.44 -11.46 40.15
C TYR A 538 33.00 -11.93 39.90
N GLY A 539 32.77 -12.84 38.97
CA GLY A 539 31.45 -13.38 38.64
C GLY A 539 30.51 -12.36 37.92
N ARG A 540 31.01 -11.15 37.61
CA ARG A 540 30.30 -10.07 36.93
C ARG A 540 31.21 -9.30 36.01
N PHE A 541 30.65 -8.52 35.11
CA PHE A 541 31.42 -7.60 34.30
C PHE A 541 31.84 -6.35 35.09
N PRO A 542 32.91 -5.64 34.68
CA PRO A 542 33.32 -4.39 35.32
C PRO A 542 32.28 -3.28 35.12
N THR A 543 32.20 -2.35 36.06
CA THR A 543 31.51 -1.07 35.80
C THR A 543 32.27 -0.26 34.74
N LEU A 544 31.61 0.71 34.07
CA LEU A 544 32.30 1.52 33.06
C LEU A 544 33.54 2.24 33.58
N PRO A 545 33.59 2.85 34.81
CA PRO A 545 34.80 3.39 35.38
C PRO A 545 35.90 2.33 35.54
N GLN A 546 35.58 1.14 36.10
CA GLN A 546 36.54 0.07 36.24
C GLN A 546 37.07 -0.46 34.88
N LEU A 547 36.22 -0.56 33.88
CA LEU A 547 36.64 -0.92 32.53
C LEU A 547 37.59 0.15 31.94
N ARG A 548 37.30 1.42 32.17
CA ARG A 548 38.13 2.51 31.74
C ARG A 548 39.56 2.44 32.35
N GLU A 549 39.68 2.26 33.70
CA GLU A 549 40.97 2.06 34.39
C GLU A 549 41.77 0.89 33.79
N LEU A 550 41.11 -0.22 33.50
CA LEU A 550 41.73 -1.39 32.88
C LEU A 550 42.23 -1.10 31.44
N LEU A 551 41.46 -0.32 30.65
CA LEU A 551 41.82 0.06 29.29
C LEU A 551 42.97 1.07 29.25
N GLU A 552 43.02 2.01 30.19
CA GLU A 552 44.13 2.96 30.40
C GLU A 552 45.42 2.22 30.84
N GLY A 553 45.30 0.98 31.26
CA GLY A 553 46.44 0.18 31.72
C GLY A 553 46.91 0.54 33.14
N GLU A 554 45.95 1.01 33.99
CA GLU A 554 46.28 1.37 35.36
C GLU A 554 46.87 0.16 36.12
N ARG A 555 48.09 0.33 36.60
CA ARG A 555 48.88 -0.78 37.21
C ARG A 555 48.19 -1.38 38.41
N SER A 556 47.55 -0.56 39.23
CA SER A 556 46.85 -0.98 40.44
C SER A 556 45.69 -1.90 40.08
N ALA A 557 44.85 -1.51 39.08
CA ALA A 557 43.70 -2.27 38.64
C ALA A 557 44.09 -3.59 37.97
N LEU A 558 45.10 -3.57 37.09
CA LEU A 558 45.61 -4.80 36.46
C LEU A 558 46.24 -5.77 37.45
N THR A 559 47.00 -5.24 38.47
CA THR A 559 47.62 -6.08 39.51
C THR A 559 46.54 -6.71 40.41
N ALA A 560 45.54 -5.96 40.80
CA ALA A 560 44.40 -6.46 41.58
C ALA A 560 43.64 -7.55 40.85
N LEU A 561 43.33 -7.36 39.57
CA LEU A 561 42.66 -8.36 38.73
C LEU A 561 43.52 -9.62 38.58
N ARG A 562 44.81 -9.47 38.36
CA ARG A 562 45.75 -10.60 38.27
C ARG A 562 45.85 -11.38 39.57
N ALA A 563 45.86 -10.69 40.71
CA ALA A 563 45.87 -11.35 42.04
C ALA A 563 44.56 -12.14 42.29
N ALA A 564 43.43 -11.60 41.87
CA ALA A 564 42.12 -12.27 41.95
C ALA A 564 42.04 -13.54 41.09
N LEU A 565 42.85 -13.64 40.04
CA LEU A 565 42.98 -14.82 39.17
C LEU A 565 44.08 -15.78 39.56
N ALA A 566 44.57 -15.80 40.84
CA ALA A 566 45.72 -16.60 41.23
C ALA A 566 45.48 -18.12 41.15
N GLY A 567 44.25 -18.63 41.17
CA GLY A 567 43.90 -20.03 41.08
C GLY A 567 44.29 -20.70 39.76
N GLU A 568 44.62 -21.98 39.76
CA GLU A 568 44.98 -22.76 38.54
C GLU A 568 43.84 -22.84 37.57
N GLU A 569 42.60 -22.85 38.03
CA GLU A 569 41.37 -22.80 37.23
C GLU A 569 41.30 -21.57 36.31
N HIS A 570 41.96 -20.48 36.67
CA HIS A 570 42.02 -19.25 35.92
C HIS A 570 43.27 -19.10 35.03
N ALA A 571 44.04 -20.14 34.80
CA ALA A 571 45.29 -20.08 34.03
C ALA A 571 45.09 -19.55 32.59
N VAL A 572 43.94 -19.86 31.97
CA VAL A 572 43.60 -19.34 30.62
C VAL A 572 43.35 -17.84 30.68
N MET A 573 42.58 -17.39 31.65
CA MET A 573 42.19 -15.98 31.82
C MET A 573 43.41 -15.10 32.17
N ARG A 574 44.34 -15.63 32.97
CA ARG A 574 45.63 -14.98 33.24
C ARG A 574 46.43 -14.76 31.95
N ARG A 575 46.48 -15.75 31.05
CA ARG A 575 47.18 -15.61 29.76
C ARG A 575 46.56 -14.54 28.88
N GLU A 576 45.20 -14.41 28.83
CA GLU A 576 44.50 -13.36 28.13
C GLU A 576 44.85 -11.99 28.71
N LEU A 577 44.77 -11.82 30.03
CA LEU A 577 45.17 -10.61 30.75
C LEU A 577 46.63 -10.24 30.49
N ASP A 578 47.56 -11.20 30.52
CA ASP A 578 48.96 -10.98 30.19
C ASP A 578 49.20 -10.62 28.74
N ALA A 579 48.38 -11.15 27.81
CA ALA A 579 48.43 -10.77 26.41
C ALA A 579 48.00 -9.29 26.23
N ARG A 580 46.96 -8.88 26.91
CA ARG A 580 46.48 -7.48 26.92
C ARG A 580 47.56 -6.53 27.52
N ALA A 581 48.17 -6.92 28.66
CA ALA A 581 49.22 -6.14 29.31
C ALA A 581 50.46 -5.96 28.41
N ARG A 582 50.82 -6.94 27.57
CA ARG A 582 51.91 -6.81 26.60
C ARG A 582 51.54 -5.88 25.43
N GLN A 583 50.28 -5.79 25.08
CA GLN A 583 49.80 -4.95 23.99
C GLN A 583 49.63 -3.49 24.45
N SER A 584 49.42 -3.27 25.72
CA SER A 584 49.21 -1.94 26.29
C SER A 584 50.42 -1.04 26.01
N GLY A 585 50.13 0.16 25.48
CA GLY A 585 51.13 1.14 25.10
C GLY A 585 51.91 0.82 23.82
N SER A 586 51.60 -0.30 23.14
CA SER A 586 52.21 -0.60 21.81
C SER A 586 51.61 0.27 20.70
N VAL A 587 52.31 0.40 19.57
CA VAL A 587 51.82 1.08 18.39
C VAL A 587 50.55 0.34 17.87
N GLY A 588 49.42 1.06 17.85
CA GLY A 588 48.11 0.54 17.42
C GLY A 588 47.33 -0.17 18.53
N ASP A 589 47.69 0.07 19.80
CA ASP A 589 46.86 -0.31 20.95
C ASP A 589 45.53 0.42 20.92
N PRO A 590 44.37 -0.26 20.86
CA PRO A 590 43.07 0.36 20.90
C PRO A 590 42.65 0.87 22.30
N GLY A 591 43.38 0.48 23.37
CA GLY A 591 43.02 0.78 24.76
C GLY A 591 42.80 2.24 25.03
N PRO A 592 43.75 3.15 24.71
CA PRO A 592 43.57 4.56 24.96
C PRO A 592 42.37 5.17 24.25
N ALA A 593 42.15 4.80 22.97
CA ALA A 593 41.03 5.31 22.20
C ALA A 593 39.67 4.82 22.76
N LEU A 594 39.61 3.57 23.24
CA LEU A 594 38.43 3.02 23.91
C LEU A 594 38.19 3.68 25.27
N ALA A 595 39.24 3.94 26.05
CA ALA A 595 39.17 4.64 27.31
C ALA A 595 38.69 6.10 27.15
N ASP A 596 39.17 6.83 26.13
CA ASP A 596 38.72 8.17 25.82
C ASP A 596 37.22 8.21 25.48
N ARG A 597 36.72 7.20 24.77
CA ARG A 597 35.30 7.07 24.47
C ARG A 597 34.46 6.73 25.72
N LEU A 598 34.96 5.84 26.57
CA LEU A 598 34.34 5.52 27.85
C LEU A 598 34.31 6.71 28.81
N ALA A 599 35.32 7.58 28.77
CA ALA A 599 35.35 8.82 29.57
C ALA A 599 34.16 9.75 29.32
N MET A 600 33.54 9.66 28.15
CA MET A 600 32.29 10.41 27.86
C MET A 600 31.12 9.89 28.68
N LEU A 601 31.03 8.58 28.91
CA LEU A 601 29.99 7.91 29.70
C LEU A 601 30.31 7.90 31.20
N ASP A 602 31.56 8.20 31.58
CA ASP A 602 32.03 8.28 32.97
C ASP A 602 31.92 9.71 33.55
N ARG A 603 31.19 10.59 32.87
CA ARG A 603 30.92 11.95 33.36
C ARG A 603 29.88 11.94 34.47
N PRO A 604 29.89 12.95 35.40
CA PRO A 604 28.97 12.96 36.55
C PRO A 604 27.48 12.80 36.14
N VAL A 605 27.07 13.27 34.98
CA VAL A 605 25.69 13.11 34.46
C VAL A 605 25.32 11.66 34.24
N PHE A 606 26.30 10.79 33.92
CA PHE A 606 26.08 9.39 33.63
C PHE A 606 26.62 8.46 34.74
N ALA A 607 27.28 9.01 35.76
CA ALA A 607 28.02 8.23 36.76
C ALA A 607 27.12 7.26 37.54
N GLU A 608 25.84 7.59 37.70
CA GLU A 608 24.85 6.77 38.38
C GLU A 608 24.15 5.76 37.45
N PHE A 609 24.35 5.88 36.13
CA PHE A 609 23.87 4.92 35.14
C PHE A 609 24.90 3.84 34.88
N PHE A 610 24.53 2.81 34.17
CA PHE A 610 25.41 1.69 33.81
C PHE A 610 25.88 0.83 34.97
N GLY A 611 25.07 0.71 36.03
CA GLY A 611 25.32 -0.22 37.15
C GLY A 611 26.34 0.25 38.19
N ALA A 612 26.70 1.54 38.20
CA ALA A 612 27.64 2.11 39.18
C ALA A 612 27.04 2.34 40.58
N ALA A 613 25.70 2.51 40.67
CA ALA A 613 25.02 2.74 41.95
C ALA A 613 24.86 1.42 42.74
N GLN A 614 25.44 1.38 43.94
CA GLN A 614 25.26 0.26 44.84
C GLN A 614 23.86 0.33 45.49
N GLY A 615 22.97 -0.60 45.14
CA GLY A 615 21.82 -0.97 45.98
C GLY A 615 20.43 -0.85 45.37
N GLU A 616 20.13 0.10 44.47
CA GLU A 616 18.79 0.28 43.89
C GLU A 616 18.75 0.30 42.38
N ALA A 617 19.88 0.12 41.73
CA ALA A 617 20.00 0.10 40.27
C ALA A 617 19.13 -1.04 39.68
N ARG A 618 18.29 -0.69 38.69
CA ARG A 618 17.49 -1.64 37.91
C ARG A 618 17.96 -1.58 36.46
N PRO A 619 19.09 -2.24 36.14
CA PRO A 619 19.62 -2.23 34.79
C PRO A 619 18.63 -2.91 33.85
N PHE A 620 18.18 -2.18 32.84
CA PHE A 620 17.36 -2.72 31.76
C PHE A 620 18.24 -3.30 30.67
N SER A 621 18.03 -4.57 30.37
CA SER A 621 18.69 -5.28 29.28
C SER A 621 17.77 -5.40 28.07
N LEU A 622 18.27 -5.07 26.87
CA LEU A 622 17.56 -5.30 25.62
C LEU A 622 17.25 -6.79 25.36
N ARG A 623 17.91 -7.72 26.05
CA ARG A 623 17.62 -9.16 25.95
C ARG A 623 16.19 -9.50 26.35
N ALA A 624 15.58 -8.72 27.25
CA ALA A 624 14.19 -8.88 27.64
C ALA A 624 13.22 -8.75 26.47
N VAL A 625 13.57 -7.97 25.43
CA VAL A 625 12.78 -7.79 24.19
C VAL A 625 12.71 -9.07 23.35
N ALA A 626 13.65 -10.00 23.50
CA ALA A 626 13.60 -11.29 22.82
C ALA A 626 12.51 -12.20 23.39
N HIS A 627 12.18 -12.05 24.66
CA HIS A 627 11.30 -12.96 25.40
C HIS A 627 9.92 -12.38 25.64
N HIS A 628 9.83 -11.05 25.73
CA HIS A 628 8.60 -10.35 26.10
C HIS A 628 8.20 -9.29 25.07
N PRO A 629 6.91 -9.13 24.78
CA PRO A 629 6.38 -8.08 23.90
C PRO A 629 6.37 -6.72 24.60
N LEU A 630 7.54 -6.15 24.88
CA LEU A 630 7.72 -4.94 25.68
C LEU A 630 7.59 -3.66 24.84
N ARG A 631 7.13 -2.59 25.50
CA ARG A 631 7.10 -1.21 25.03
C ARG A 631 8.20 -0.45 25.76
N VAL A 632 9.31 -0.18 25.08
CA VAL A 632 10.50 0.45 25.67
C VAL A 632 10.75 1.81 25.05
N ARG A 633 11.02 2.83 25.88
CA ARG A 633 11.50 4.15 25.45
C ARG A 633 12.83 4.44 26.13
N ILE A 634 13.80 4.89 25.32
CA ILE A 634 15.13 5.30 25.81
C ILE A 634 15.31 6.76 25.40
N ASP A 635 15.31 7.63 26.37
CA ASP A 635 15.48 9.08 26.20
C ASP A 635 16.96 9.42 26.34
N LEU A 636 17.55 9.96 25.28
CA LEU A 636 18.93 10.43 25.24
C LEU A 636 19.02 11.91 25.63
N PRO A 637 20.11 12.37 26.24
CA PRO A 637 20.29 13.79 26.56
C PRO A 637 20.22 14.67 25.32
N ASP A 638 19.48 15.78 25.39
CA ASP A 638 19.23 16.67 24.24
C ASP A 638 20.40 17.66 24.01
N ARG A 639 21.16 18.02 25.04
CA ARG A 639 22.17 19.09 24.94
C ARG A 639 23.49 18.75 25.63
N GLY A 640 24.57 19.10 24.94
CA GLY A 640 25.94 19.04 25.51
C GLY A 640 26.55 17.66 25.59
N HIS A 641 25.84 16.61 25.11
CA HIS A 641 26.26 15.22 25.18
C HIS A 641 26.06 14.46 23.87
N ASP A 642 26.10 15.15 22.73
CA ASP A 642 25.81 14.59 21.40
C ASP A 642 26.67 13.36 21.07
N GLU A 643 27.96 13.40 21.41
CA GLU A 643 28.87 12.26 21.16
C GLU A 643 28.53 11.05 22.05
N ALA A 644 28.18 11.28 23.31
CA ALA A 644 27.73 10.22 24.21
C ALA A 644 26.40 9.61 23.69
N SER A 645 25.47 10.44 23.22
CA SER A 645 24.20 10.00 22.64
C SER A 645 24.41 9.16 21.38
N ARG A 646 25.32 9.54 20.48
CA ARG A 646 25.69 8.75 19.30
C ARG A 646 26.30 7.41 19.66
N LEU A 647 27.22 7.39 20.64
CA LEU A 647 27.85 6.19 21.15
C LEU A 647 26.80 5.22 21.72
N ILE A 648 25.90 5.72 22.56
CA ILE A 648 24.82 4.93 23.13
C ILE A 648 23.88 4.40 22.03
N THR A 649 23.53 5.21 21.04
CA THR A 649 22.70 4.79 19.92
C THR A 649 23.36 3.63 19.12
N ARG A 650 24.69 3.70 18.89
CA ARG A 650 25.45 2.60 18.27
C ARG A 650 25.43 1.34 19.12
N LEU A 651 25.66 1.50 20.42
CA LEU A 651 25.63 0.38 21.37
C LEU A 651 24.25 -0.30 21.37
N LEU A 652 23.17 0.48 21.44
CA LEU A 652 21.79 -0.03 21.40
C LEU A 652 21.48 -0.76 20.08
N LEU A 653 21.93 -0.21 18.94
CA LEU A 653 21.76 -0.85 17.63
C LEU A 653 22.55 -2.17 17.56
N ALA A 654 23.77 -2.21 18.12
CA ALA A 654 24.58 -3.41 18.18
C ALA A 654 23.94 -4.49 19.05
N GLN A 655 23.49 -4.13 20.26
CA GLN A 655 22.80 -5.02 21.19
C GLN A 655 21.50 -5.55 20.58
N PHE A 656 20.65 -4.66 20.03
CA PHE A 656 19.41 -5.05 19.37
C PHE A 656 19.65 -6.03 18.22
N GLY A 657 20.64 -5.75 17.37
CA GLY A 657 21.00 -6.64 16.26
C GLY A 657 21.38 -8.04 16.71
N ALA A 658 22.12 -8.17 17.80
CA ALA A 658 22.50 -9.47 18.36
C ALA A 658 21.32 -10.17 19.02
N VAL A 659 20.59 -9.47 19.90
CA VAL A 659 19.38 -10.00 20.57
C VAL A 659 18.33 -10.45 19.53
N ALA A 660 18.17 -9.68 18.45
CA ALA A 660 17.25 -10.00 17.38
C ALA A 660 17.66 -11.24 16.56
N THR A 661 18.94 -11.60 16.56
CA THR A 661 19.45 -12.76 15.80
C THR A 661 19.73 -13.99 16.64
N ALA A 662 19.77 -13.87 17.96
CA ALA A 662 20.20 -14.94 18.87
C ALA A 662 19.22 -16.13 19.00
N GLY A 663 17.93 -16.00 18.65
CA GLY A 663 16.95 -17.06 18.82
C GLY A 663 15.69 -16.88 17.96
N GLU A 664 14.78 -17.87 18.02
CA GLU A 664 13.45 -17.77 17.45
C GLU A 664 12.51 -17.03 18.42
N ARG A 665 11.90 -15.96 17.95
CA ARG A 665 10.88 -15.20 18.67
C ARG A 665 9.49 -15.49 18.13
N SER A 666 8.51 -15.52 19.02
CA SER A 666 7.09 -15.66 18.63
C SER A 666 6.46 -14.34 18.20
N HIS A 667 7.10 -13.21 18.49
CA HIS A 667 6.62 -11.85 18.18
C HIS A 667 7.62 -11.08 17.33
N PHE A 668 7.15 -10.06 16.63
CA PHE A 668 7.98 -9.14 15.87
C PHE A 668 8.75 -8.21 16.82
N ALA A 669 10.01 -7.87 16.52
CA ALA A 669 10.77 -6.88 17.28
C ALA A 669 11.20 -5.73 16.37
N CYS A 670 11.05 -4.49 16.85
CA CYS A 670 11.43 -3.30 16.10
C CYS A 670 12.21 -2.31 16.97
N LEU A 671 13.37 -1.88 16.47
CA LEU A 671 14.10 -0.74 17.03
C LEU A 671 13.79 0.49 16.16
N VAL A 672 13.40 1.57 16.81
CA VAL A 672 13.06 2.84 16.15
C VAL A 672 14.01 3.92 16.64
N LEU A 673 14.87 4.43 15.76
CA LEU A 673 15.82 5.50 16.05
C LEU A 673 15.29 6.81 15.41
N ASP A 674 14.84 7.75 16.24
CA ASP A 674 14.34 9.07 15.77
C ASP A 674 15.47 9.95 15.22
N ASP A 675 16.71 9.74 15.68
CA ASP A 675 17.94 10.24 15.06
C ASP A 675 19.00 9.14 15.06
N ALA A 676 19.36 8.66 13.88
CA ALA A 676 20.39 7.62 13.69
C ALA A 676 21.74 8.20 13.24
N THR A 677 21.94 9.54 13.39
CA THR A 677 23.20 10.21 13.04
C THR A 677 24.36 9.61 13.81
N GLY A 678 25.39 9.17 13.10
CA GLY A 678 26.57 8.53 13.68
C GLY A 678 26.36 7.10 14.22
N ALA A 679 25.17 6.52 14.06
CA ALA A 679 24.89 5.13 14.47
C ALA A 679 25.15 4.09 13.37
N VAL A 680 25.24 4.53 12.11
CA VAL A 680 25.43 3.63 10.97
C VAL A 680 26.91 3.33 10.74
N THR A 681 27.29 2.08 10.90
CA THR A 681 28.65 1.54 10.71
C THR A 681 28.60 0.35 9.75
N ALA A 682 29.75 -0.14 9.31
CA ALA A 682 29.82 -1.32 8.46
C ALA A 682 29.23 -2.57 9.11
N GLU A 683 29.41 -2.73 10.43
CA GLU A 683 28.87 -3.86 11.17
C GLU A 683 27.36 -3.72 11.40
N SER A 684 26.87 -2.50 11.74
CA SER A 684 25.45 -2.27 11.90
C SER A 684 24.67 -2.53 10.60
N VAL A 685 25.20 -2.16 9.44
CA VAL A 685 24.63 -2.48 8.13
C VAL A 685 24.53 -3.99 7.90
N ARG A 686 25.61 -4.76 8.20
CA ARG A 686 25.59 -6.22 8.09
C ARG A 686 24.55 -6.87 9.02
N ARG A 687 24.39 -6.34 10.23
CA ARG A 687 23.37 -6.81 11.19
C ARG A 687 21.96 -6.50 10.71
N ILE A 688 21.69 -5.29 10.21
CA ILE A 688 20.39 -4.90 9.63
C ILE A 688 19.98 -5.85 8.51
N GLN A 689 20.89 -6.25 7.61
CA GLN A 689 20.59 -7.20 6.53
C GLN A 689 20.09 -8.55 7.05
N ARG A 690 20.53 -8.99 8.22
CA ARG A 690 20.11 -10.27 8.84
C ARG A 690 18.75 -10.19 9.52
N LEU A 691 18.27 -9.01 9.93
CA LEU A 691 17.04 -8.85 10.69
C LEU A 691 15.81 -9.35 9.94
N ARG A 692 15.78 -9.17 8.61
CA ARG A 692 14.67 -9.59 7.74
C ARG A 692 14.30 -11.07 7.93
N SER A 693 15.29 -11.96 8.06
CA SER A 693 15.05 -13.40 8.25
C SER A 693 14.74 -13.77 9.71
N ARG A 694 14.80 -12.79 10.62
CA ARG A 694 14.69 -13.00 12.06
C ARG A 694 13.45 -12.35 12.68
N ASN A 695 12.42 -12.08 11.90
CA ASN A 695 11.20 -11.42 12.36
C ASN A 695 11.50 -10.13 13.15
N ALA A 696 12.41 -9.31 12.63
CA ALA A 696 12.83 -8.06 13.26
C ALA A 696 13.11 -7.00 12.19
N GLY A 697 13.08 -5.72 12.60
CA GLY A 697 13.41 -4.60 11.74
C GLY A 697 13.87 -3.38 12.51
N VAL A 698 14.44 -2.42 11.76
CA VAL A 698 14.90 -1.13 12.31
C VAL A 698 14.30 -0.01 11.49
N VAL A 699 13.87 1.06 12.16
CA VAL A 699 13.49 2.33 11.54
C VAL A 699 14.58 3.34 11.83
N LEU A 700 15.25 3.82 10.78
CA LEU A 700 16.36 4.77 10.87
C LEU A 700 15.89 6.12 10.33
N ALA A 701 15.78 7.14 11.18
CA ALA A 701 15.57 8.52 10.74
C ALA A 701 16.91 9.25 10.69
N LEU A 702 17.23 9.86 9.55
CA LEU A 702 18.42 10.66 9.32
C LEU A 702 18.03 12.07 8.88
N ARG A 703 18.90 13.05 9.14
CA ARG A 703 18.75 14.41 8.61
C ARG A 703 19.21 14.48 7.17
N THR A 704 20.29 13.80 6.85
CA THR A 704 20.89 13.66 5.53
C THR A 704 21.60 12.30 5.44
N VAL A 705 21.71 11.75 4.23
CA VAL A 705 22.55 10.55 4.01
C VAL A 705 24.03 10.87 4.24
N GLY A 706 24.41 12.15 4.15
CA GLY A 706 25.75 12.63 4.45
C GLY A 706 26.22 12.40 5.90
N ASP A 707 25.29 12.12 6.83
CA ASP A 707 25.61 11.70 8.20
C ASP A 707 26.18 10.25 8.27
N VAL A 708 26.13 9.52 7.16
CA VAL A 708 26.66 8.16 7.02
C VAL A 708 27.95 8.21 6.17
N PRO A 709 29.01 7.46 6.53
CA PRO A 709 30.22 7.37 5.70
C PRO A 709 29.90 6.98 4.25
N GLU A 710 30.53 7.65 3.27
CA GLU A 710 30.19 7.50 1.85
C GLU A 710 30.30 6.03 1.37
N ALA A 711 31.29 5.29 1.86
CA ALA A 711 31.49 3.89 1.52
C ALA A 711 30.30 2.99 1.95
N LEU A 712 29.48 3.46 2.88
CA LEU A 712 28.32 2.72 3.40
C LEU A 712 26.99 3.11 2.76
N HIS A 713 26.92 4.12 1.90
CA HIS A 713 25.66 4.54 1.27
C HIS A 713 25.02 3.39 0.48
N GLY A 714 25.73 2.80 -0.47
CA GLY A 714 25.25 1.66 -1.25
C GLY A 714 24.85 0.46 -0.38
N PRO A 715 25.72 -0.01 0.53
CA PRO A 715 25.39 -1.07 1.47
C PRO A 715 24.16 -0.79 2.36
N LEU A 716 23.99 0.44 2.87
CA LEU A 716 22.83 0.83 3.66
C LEU A 716 21.54 0.78 2.83
N TYR A 717 21.54 1.37 1.63
CA TYR A 717 20.39 1.31 0.75
C TYR A 717 20.03 -0.14 0.35
N ALA A 718 21.01 -1.02 0.22
CA ALA A 718 20.78 -2.45 -0.03
C ALA A 718 20.24 -3.20 1.21
N ALA A 719 20.60 -2.75 2.43
CA ALA A 719 20.17 -3.38 3.67
C ALA A 719 18.71 -3.08 4.02
N VAL A 720 18.18 -1.93 3.58
CA VAL A 720 16.82 -1.48 3.91
C VAL A 720 15.87 -1.69 2.72
N GLY A 721 14.72 -2.33 2.98
CA GLY A 721 13.71 -2.58 1.96
C GLY A 721 12.76 -1.39 1.74
N CYS A 722 12.52 -0.61 2.78
CA CYS A 722 11.64 0.56 2.73
C CYS A 722 12.47 1.84 2.77
N ARG A 723 12.15 2.81 1.90
CA ARG A 723 12.90 4.06 1.79
C ARG A 723 11.95 5.23 1.67
N MET A 724 12.20 6.28 2.44
CA MET A 724 11.35 7.46 2.50
C MET A 724 12.19 8.74 2.43
N ALA A 725 11.95 9.53 1.39
CA ALA A 725 12.54 10.85 1.21
C ALA A 725 11.51 11.93 1.54
N PHE A 726 11.74 12.69 2.62
CA PHE A 726 10.85 13.77 3.03
C PHE A 726 11.08 15.03 2.20
N SER A 727 10.09 15.92 2.20
CA SER A 727 10.22 17.25 1.62
C SER A 727 11.43 17.99 2.18
N GLY A 728 12.17 18.71 1.34
CA GLY A 728 13.33 19.51 1.70
C GLY A 728 14.65 18.75 1.77
N VAL A 729 14.73 17.49 1.29
CA VAL A 729 16.03 16.82 1.08
C VAL A 729 16.88 17.61 0.08
N THR A 730 18.19 17.54 0.22
CA THR A 730 19.12 18.18 -0.71
C THR A 730 19.14 17.47 -2.06
N THR A 731 19.59 18.11 -3.13
CA THR A 731 19.81 17.44 -4.43
C THR A 731 20.83 16.32 -4.32
N TRP A 732 21.78 16.44 -3.41
CA TRP A 732 22.77 15.40 -3.15
C TRP A 732 22.11 14.15 -2.52
N ASP A 733 21.28 14.31 -1.48
CA ASP A 733 20.48 13.21 -0.92
C ASP A 733 19.54 12.63 -1.98
N GLY A 734 18.89 13.52 -2.75
CA GLY A 734 17.98 13.16 -3.83
C GLY A 734 18.64 12.27 -4.88
N SER A 735 19.93 12.53 -5.23
CA SER A 735 20.66 11.71 -6.20
C SER A 735 20.84 10.26 -5.70
N ARG A 736 21.08 10.06 -4.40
CA ARG A 736 21.22 8.72 -3.82
C ARG A 736 19.91 7.95 -3.85
N PHE A 737 18.78 8.64 -3.61
CA PHE A 737 17.45 8.04 -3.76
C PHE A 737 17.11 7.74 -5.23
N ALA A 738 17.42 8.65 -6.16
CA ALA A 738 17.21 8.46 -7.58
C ALA A 738 17.94 7.21 -8.10
N GLU A 739 19.20 7.06 -7.74
CA GLU A 739 20.03 5.90 -8.04
C GLU A 739 19.41 4.60 -7.46
N ALA A 740 19.01 4.62 -6.18
CA ALA A 740 18.43 3.46 -5.49
C ALA A 740 17.04 3.04 -6.03
N TRP A 741 16.26 3.97 -6.57
CA TRP A 741 14.94 3.70 -7.15
C TRP A 741 14.99 3.37 -8.65
N GLY A 742 16.10 3.72 -9.34
CA GLY A 742 16.37 3.40 -10.73
C GLY A 742 15.47 4.14 -11.72
N THR A 743 15.50 3.64 -12.94
CA THR A 743 14.84 4.23 -14.11
C THR A 743 13.54 3.52 -14.48
N GLN A 744 12.77 4.15 -15.37
CA GLN A 744 11.60 3.58 -16.03
C GLN A 744 11.49 4.09 -17.47
N TRP A 745 10.91 3.27 -18.33
CA TRP A 745 10.60 3.67 -19.70
C TRP A 745 9.30 4.49 -19.72
N VAL A 746 9.39 5.71 -20.26
CA VAL A 746 8.24 6.61 -20.40
C VAL A 746 8.03 6.90 -21.88
N GLU A 747 6.77 6.76 -22.34
CA GLU A 747 6.41 7.18 -23.69
C GLU A 747 6.31 8.70 -23.74
N THR A 748 7.24 9.32 -24.42
CA THR A 748 7.19 10.76 -24.73
C THR A 748 6.58 10.94 -26.10
N ARG A 749 5.54 11.76 -26.19
CA ARG A 749 4.88 12.11 -27.44
C ARG A 749 5.37 13.48 -27.89
N ASP A 750 6.26 13.49 -28.86
CA ASP A 750 6.67 14.71 -29.51
C ASP A 750 5.68 15.05 -30.62
N VAL A 751 4.91 16.12 -30.42
CA VAL A 751 3.98 16.63 -31.43
C VAL A 751 4.68 17.70 -32.26
N ALA A 752 5.23 17.29 -33.39
CA ALA A 752 5.78 18.23 -34.35
C ALA A 752 4.62 18.75 -35.25
N ARG A 753 4.36 20.02 -35.17
CA ARG A 753 3.41 20.71 -36.07
C ARG A 753 4.12 21.22 -37.31
N HIS A 754 4.03 20.47 -38.40
CA HIS A 754 4.55 20.91 -39.70
C HIS A 754 3.43 21.54 -40.52
N THR A 755 3.67 22.72 -41.04
CA THR A 755 2.83 23.31 -42.08
C THR A 755 3.11 22.56 -43.38
N VAL A 756 2.14 21.81 -43.88
CA VAL A 756 2.31 21.04 -45.13
C VAL A 756 2.19 21.98 -46.32
N PHE A 757 3.29 22.14 -47.06
CA PHE A 757 3.25 22.74 -48.38
C PHE A 757 2.89 21.65 -49.40
N ALA A 758 1.73 21.80 -50.04
CA ALA A 758 1.28 20.83 -51.00
C ALA A 758 2.02 21.06 -52.33
N ASP A 759 2.73 20.06 -52.84
CA ASP A 759 3.44 20.14 -54.13
C ASP A 759 2.52 19.99 -55.34
N GLN A 760 1.32 19.44 -55.16
CA GLN A 760 0.36 19.23 -56.26
C GLN A 760 -0.66 20.39 -56.35
N PRO A 761 -0.96 20.89 -57.56
CA PRO A 761 -1.81 22.08 -57.79
C PRO A 761 -3.24 21.91 -57.28
N MET A 762 -3.83 20.70 -57.39
CA MET A 762 -5.17 20.40 -56.90
C MET A 762 -5.23 20.42 -55.34
N THR A 763 -4.22 19.94 -54.68
CA THR A 763 -4.12 19.96 -53.22
C THR A 763 -3.90 21.37 -52.65
N ARG A 764 -3.18 22.22 -53.39
CA ARG A 764 -3.04 23.66 -53.10
C ARG A 764 -4.40 24.37 -53.17
N ALA A 765 -5.22 24.06 -54.17
CA ALA A 765 -6.57 24.66 -54.33
C ALA A 765 -7.50 24.25 -53.17
N ILE A 766 -7.46 22.97 -52.74
CA ILE A 766 -8.25 22.46 -51.63
C ILE A 766 -7.77 23.09 -50.30
N HIS A 767 -6.45 23.22 -50.10
CA HIS A 767 -5.89 23.87 -48.90
C HIS A 767 -6.19 25.36 -48.86
N ALA A 768 -6.19 26.08 -50.03
CA ALA A 768 -6.56 27.47 -50.14
C ALA A 768 -8.04 27.68 -49.84
N LEU A 769 -8.92 26.82 -50.37
CA LEU A 769 -10.36 26.85 -50.10
C LEU A 769 -10.67 26.62 -48.62
N ARG A 770 -9.97 25.63 -48.00
CA ARG A 770 -10.12 25.32 -46.57
C ARG A 770 -9.61 26.45 -45.65
N LYS A 771 -8.52 27.14 -46.06
CA LYS A 771 -8.00 28.32 -45.37
C LYS A 771 -8.97 29.48 -45.45
N LEU A 772 -9.61 29.64 -46.60
CA LEU A 772 -10.60 30.70 -46.82
C LEU A 772 -11.88 30.49 -46.00
N VAL A 773 -12.33 29.22 -45.86
CA VAL A 773 -13.55 28.86 -45.15
C VAL A 773 -13.33 28.77 -43.63
N THR A 774 -12.16 28.26 -43.17
CA THR A 774 -11.91 28.00 -41.74
C THR A 774 -10.95 28.96 -41.05
N GLY A 775 -10.28 29.85 -41.82
CA GLY A 775 -9.29 30.81 -41.33
C GLY A 775 -7.99 30.16 -40.80
N LYS A 776 -7.86 28.83 -40.83
CA LYS A 776 -6.71 28.08 -40.28
C LYS A 776 -5.90 27.35 -41.38
N ALA A 777 -4.59 27.49 -41.33
CA ALA A 777 -3.69 26.70 -42.19
C ALA A 777 -3.83 25.22 -41.87
N VAL A 778 -3.72 24.36 -42.89
CA VAL A 778 -3.69 22.90 -42.66
C VAL A 778 -2.33 22.52 -42.10
N THR A 779 -2.31 22.20 -40.79
CA THR A 779 -1.14 21.67 -40.09
C THR A 779 -1.31 20.18 -39.96
N THR A 780 -0.33 19.42 -40.38
CA THR A 780 -0.28 17.99 -40.06
C THR A 780 0.50 17.85 -38.76
N GLU A 781 -0.15 17.26 -37.74
CA GLU A 781 0.51 16.89 -36.52
C GLU A 781 1.17 15.51 -36.72
N ALA A 782 2.49 15.49 -36.82
CA ALA A 782 3.25 14.26 -36.74
C ALA A 782 3.48 13.95 -35.25
N VAL A 783 2.80 12.94 -34.74
CA VAL A 783 3.02 12.44 -33.39
C VAL A 783 4.08 11.35 -33.45
N THR A 784 5.29 11.67 -33.02
CA THR A 784 6.33 10.68 -32.85
C THR A 784 6.27 10.17 -31.41
N VAL A 785 5.94 8.90 -31.23
CA VAL A 785 5.99 8.24 -29.92
C VAL A 785 7.39 7.67 -29.76
N ARG A 786 8.14 8.21 -28.81
CA ARG A 786 9.47 7.73 -28.46
C ARG A 786 9.45 7.22 -27.04
N GLN A 787 10.00 6.03 -26.80
CA GLN A 787 10.30 5.54 -25.47
C GLN A 787 11.63 6.13 -25.02
N VAL A 788 11.60 6.83 -23.89
CA VAL A 788 12.80 7.43 -23.27
C VAL A 788 12.93 6.84 -21.88
N GLU A 789 14.14 6.41 -21.55
CA GLU A 789 14.47 5.99 -20.19
C GLU A 789 14.60 7.24 -19.32
N ARG A 790 13.87 7.27 -18.21
CA ARG A 790 13.86 8.37 -17.26
C ARG A 790 13.94 7.83 -15.83
N GLU A 791 14.65 8.53 -14.95
CA GLU A 791 14.62 8.26 -13.52
C GLU A 791 13.18 8.29 -13.00
N ARG A 792 12.84 7.35 -12.12
CA ARG A 792 11.49 7.33 -11.47
C ARG A 792 11.23 8.60 -10.70
N TRP A 793 12.26 9.11 -10.01
CA TRP A 793 12.32 10.41 -9.36
C TRP A 793 13.71 10.96 -9.55
N SER A 794 13.82 12.12 -10.16
CA SER A 794 15.12 12.79 -10.29
C SER A 794 15.53 13.48 -8.98
N ALA A 795 16.82 13.70 -8.82
CA ALA A 795 17.38 14.43 -7.67
C ALA A 795 16.70 15.81 -7.47
N SER A 796 16.50 16.53 -8.57
CA SER A 796 15.84 17.85 -8.56
C SER A 796 14.37 17.78 -8.17
N GLU A 797 13.63 16.77 -8.64
CA GLU A 797 12.22 16.57 -8.25
C GLU A 797 12.10 16.26 -6.76
N LEU A 798 13.01 15.45 -6.20
CA LEU A 798 13.01 15.12 -4.78
C LEU A 798 13.34 16.34 -3.91
N ALA A 799 14.31 17.17 -4.34
CA ALA A 799 14.72 18.36 -3.57
C ALA A 799 13.70 19.51 -3.66
N HIS A 800 13.10 19.72 -4.83
CA HIS A 800 12.30 20.92 -5.09
C HIS A 800 10.84 20.64 -5.48
N GLY A 801 10.54 19.44 -5.93
CA GLY A 801 9.19 19.05 -6.40
C GLY A 801 8.30 18.42 -5.32
N VAL A 802 8.87 17.96 -4.20
CA VAL A 802 8.10 17.37 -3.08
C VAL A 802 7.55 18.48 -2.20
N PRO A 803 6.21 18.65 -2.12
CA PRO A 803 5.61 19.74 -1.33
C PRO A 803 5.85 19.56 0.18
N PRO A 804 5.82 20.64 0.98
CA PRO A 804 5.87 20.54 2.44
C PRO A 804 4.76 19.63 3.00
N GLY A 805 5.10 18.78 3.97
CA GLY A 805 4.19 17.78 4.53
C GLY A 805 3.95 16.58 3.63
N HIS A 806 4.79 16.38 2.62
CA HIS A 806 4.80 15.20 1.77
C HIS A 806 6.15 14.50 1.85
N ALA A 807 6.15 13.26 1.41
CA ALA A 807 7.36 12.45 1.23
C ALA A 807 7.19 11.49 0.06
N VAL A 808 8.28 11.02 -0.52
CA VAL A 808 8.27 9.91 -1.48
C VAL A 808 8.64 8.63 -0.75
N LEU A 809 7.78 7.61 -0.85
CA LEU A 809 7.93 6.35 -0.14
C LEU A 809 7.93 5.17 -1.11
N SER A 810 8.94 4.31 -0.99
CA SER A 810 8.99 2.98 -1.60
C SER A 810 8.92 1.91 -0.52
N LEU A 811 8.19 0.83 -0.78
CA LEU A 811 7.98 -0.25 0.16
C LEU A 811 8.41 -1.59 -0.43
N THR A 812 8.92 -2.45 0.44
CA THR A 812 9.22 -3.85 0.13
C THR A 812 8.74 -4.70 1.31
N THR A 813 8.10 -5.84 1.04
CA THR A 813 7.74 -6.79 2.09
C THR A 813 8.85 -7.79 2.37
N VAL A 814 8.72 -8.49 3.50
CA VAL A 814 9.60 -9.63 3.82
C VAL A 814 9.53 -10.71 2.74
N GLN A 815 8.37 -10.91 2.09
CA GLN A 815 8.16 -11.86 0.99
C GLN A 815 8.77 -11.40 -0.34
N GLY A 816 9.18 -10.14 -0.46
CA GLY A 816 9.80 -9.58 -1.66
C GLY A 816 8.83 -8.86 -2.60
N GLU A 817 7.57 -8.64 -2.19
CA GLU A 817 6.68 -7.76 -2.94
C GLU A 817 7.15 -6.31 -2.87
N HIS A 818 7.02 -5.57 -3.97
CA HIS A 818 7.48 -4.19 -4.08
C HIS A 818 6.34 -3.24 -4.45
N ALA A 819 6.28 -2.09 -3.76
CA ALA A 819 5.56 -0.92 -4.23
C ALA A 819 6.56 0.12 -4.76
N PRO A 820 6.31 0.71 -5.94
CA PRO A 820 7.20 1.72 -6.51
C PRO A 820 7.26 2.97 -5.62
N PRO A 821 8.28 3.83 -5.79
CA PRO A 821 8.35 5.10 -5.06
C PRO A 821 7.20 6.02 -5.48
N LEU A 822 6.29 6.30 -4.57
CA LEU A 822 5.12 7.12 -4.78
C LEU A 822 5.07 8.29 -3.78
N LEU A 823 4.43 9.38 -4.20
CA LEU A 823 4.22 10.56 -3.34
C LEU A 823 3.14 10.28 -2.29
N VAL A 824 3.45 10.63 -1.06
CA VAL A 824 2.57 10.51 0.10
C VAL A 824 2.26 11.89 0.66
N ASP A 825 0.99 12.22 0.86
CA ASP A 825 0.55 13.34 1.68
C ASP A 825 0.45 12.85 3.14
N LEU A 826 1.31 13.38 4.00
CA LEU A 826 1.42 13.00 5.42
C LEU A 826 0.40 13.72 6.32
N ARG A 827 -0.32 14.69 5.80
CA ARG A 827 -1.35 15.47 6.52
C ARG A 827 -2.76 14.90 6.35
N GLY A 828 -2.90 13.86 5.49
CA GLY A 828 -4.17 13.29 5.03
C GLY A 828 -4.86 12.27 5.94
#